data_8b7b6045e3e8812088de772bb8819f9f
#
_entry.id   8b7b6045e3e8812088de772bb8819f9f
#
_cell.length_a   1.000
_cell.length_b   1.000
_cell.length_c   1.000
_cell.angle_alpha   90.00
_cell.angle_beta   90.00
_cell.angle_gamma   90.00
#
_symmetry.space_group_name_H-M   'P 1'
#
loop_
_entity.id
_entity.type
_entity.pdbx_description
1 polymer ?
#
loop_
_entity_poly.entity_id
_entity_poly.type
_entity_poly.pdbx_seq_one_letter_code
_entity_poly.pdbx_strand_id
1 'polypeptide(L)'
;MKKKVIAGTIAASLTFTALAGLPLSNKGLAEKLGVSVAYAAAADSSSYAEFAAKIKAQLSVNHAVYAQSVADAVYPDGKGSSVASVTYTTYAGASAFTVSDSVYSIGNPVVGKLNLGGETDTERAAVDKLLAAYIKFMFDQDADAFDEASTSVAGAVYAGTGFYPSDINAFLFDSVNSVQQVVYTTLNGKSPSYLAGLTGPSNTEAVKSFISEVFSQALSTNATLFSTYLKNQTVNGDDFANVFSNFRSAITKGGSDADVFDKAVAELLAAYIDVRNVKGTEPIFTGGGPAIVTDPSVAQLVQELAALKSKIAAATGEEKEKLIAQAISKANEAVTKLLTLDLSSKVQNVNGKATLTLTAADVTKLITAVADAKKALADAVGSADGLDIGDITINLGAITQSGASVTLPQELWTLASDVKADGVAIKVGELSATLPVGTFTEAVTLGITIETGDAASSVTSGVYGKSVASDVYGFDLQVGGKAVEQFNKPIKLRLPLKNLTGLDKELLTTGRVEADGKISTQGGTIDGDFIVEPRYSFSKYFVFENKVTFNDIAKVQAWAGRQIQVVAAKGAIEGKSAGVFAPQDKITRAEFAKILITALNLDNTLATSSKFSDVPSSHWAAPYIAVAVDQGIINGKSPSTFAPNATITRAEMATMIARALKATQGLKDIDNAEAALSVFKDANKIGSAFRSSVAWAAASDIIIGSNGKFLPNDNATRAEAAVIIYRALNFKPQAPKA
;
A
#
# COMPACT_ATOMS: atom_id res chain seq x y z
N MET A 1 -30.58 36.69 -36.86
CA MET A 1 -30.45 35.31 -37.28
C MET A 1 -29.21 34.61 -36.68
N LYS A 2 -28.09 35.30 -36.51
CA LYS A 2 -26.80 34.72 -36.12
C LYS A 2 -26.61 34.41 -34.60
N LYS A 3 -27.49 34.85 -33.72
CA LYS A 3 -27.32 34.77 -32.27
C LYS A 3 -27.78 33.41 -31.66
N LYS A 4 -28.73 32.67 -32.27
CA LYS A 4 -29.28 31.43 -31.71
C LYS A 4 -28.32 30.24 -31.84
N VAL A 5 -27.57 30.22 -32.90
CA VAL A 5 -26.64 29.13 -33.18
C VAL A 5 -25.48 29.11 -32.18
N ILE A 6 -24.93 30.26 -31.87
CA ILE A 6 -23.89 30.42 -30.84
C ILE A 6 -24.35 29.88 -29.49
N ALA A 7 -25.57 30.22 -29.13
CA ALA A 7 -26.11 29.89 -27.84
C ALA A 7 -26.35 28.38 -27.64
N GLY A 8 -26.81 27.68 -28.68
CA GLY A 8 -27.00 26.22 -28.60
C GLY A 8 -25.70 25.46 -28.47
N THR A 9 -24.73 25.81 -29.26
CA THR A 9 -23.36 25.23 -29.19
C THR A 9 -22.74 25.49 -27.83
N ILE A 10 -22.86 26.74 -27.38
CA ILE A 10 -22.31 27.18 -26.10
C ILE A 10 -23.02 26.47 -24.94
N ALA A 11 -24.33 26.33 -24.95
CA ALA A 11 -25.06 25.68 -23.87
C ALA A 11 -24.68 24.21 -23.74
N ALA A 12 -24.60 23.49 -24.85
CA ALA A 12 -24.23 22.09 -24.82
C ALA A 12 -22.74 21.89 -24.50
N SER A 13 -21.82 22.66 -25.10
CA SER A 13 -20.40 22.59 -24.78
C SER A 13 -20.10 23.06 -23.35
N LEU A 14 -20.82 24.05 -22.83
CA LEU A 14 -20.71 24.52 -21.43
C LEU A 14 -21.10 23.43 -20.42
N THR A 15 -22.19 22.73 -20.66
CA THR A 15 -22.64 21.68 -19.77
C THR A 15 -21.63 20.55 -19.70
N PHE A 16 -21.03 20.19 -20.83
CA PHE A 16 -19.96 19.20 -20.88
C PHE A 16 -18.64 19.69 -20.32
N THR A 17 -18.31 20.97 -20.49
CA THR A 17 -17.10 21.54 -19.89
C THR A 17 -17.15 21.54 -18.37
N ALA A 18 -18.33 21.82 -17.79
CA ALA A 18 -18.48 21.73 -16.35
C ALA A 18 -18.32 20.29 -15.82
N LEU A 19 -18.72 19.31 -16.59
CA LEU A 19 -18.51 17.91 -16.25
C LEU A 19 -17.11 17.42 -16.60
N ALA A 20 -16.56 17.90 -17.72
CA ALA A 20 -15.31 17.40 -18.23
C ALA A 20 -14.09 18.07 -17.61
N GLY A 21 -14.24 19.32 -17.07
CA GLY A 21 -13.14 20.02 -16.38
C GLY A 21 -11.76 19.85 -16.98
N LEU A 22 -11.72 19.33 -18.22
CA LEU A 22 -10.45 19.00 -18.86
C LEU A 22 -9.75 20.31 -19.21
N PRO A 23 -8.55 20.49 -18.69
CA PRO A 23 -7.70 21.58 -19.14
C PRO A 23 -7.29 21.27 -20.55
N LEU A 24 -7.73 22.08 -21.42
CA LEU A 24 -7.17 22.21 -22.74
C LEU A 24 -5.69 22.52 -22.59
N SER A 25 -4.83 21.73 -23.19
CA SER A 25 -3.37 21.86 -23.04
C SER A 25 -2.92 23.29 -23.33
N ASN A 26 -1.87 23.76 -22.64
CA ASN A 26 -1.28 25.09 -22.78
C ASN A 26 -0.91 25.50 -24.23
N LYS A 27 -1.07 24.65 -25.21
CA LYS A 27 -0.74 24.90 -26.62
C LYS A 27 -1.84 24.50 -27.63
N GLY A 28 -2.91 23.82 -27.20
CA GLY A 28 -3.86 23.27 -28.16
C GLY A 28 -4.88 24.28 -28.64
N LEU A 29 -5.85 24.62 -27.79
CA LEU A 29 -7.05 25.34 -28.21
C LEU A 29 -6.88 26.85 -28.24
N ALA A 30 -6.25 27.44 -27.21
CA ALA A 30 -6.08 28.89 -27.14
C ALA A 30 -5.15 29.42 -28.26
N GLU A 31 -4.06 28.70 -28.53
CA GLU A 31 -3.10 29.08 -29.57
C GLU A 31 -3.69 28.90 -30.99
N LYS A 32 -4.49 27.87 -31.22
CA LYS A 32 -5.16 27.62 -32.50
C LYS A 32 -6.37 28.49 -32.78
N LEU A 33 -7.05 28.98 -31.72
CA LEU A 33 -8.13 29.96 -31.84
C LEU A 33 -7.60 31.40 -32.04
N GLY A 34 -6.28 31.61 -32.15
CA GLY A 34 -5.67 32.92 -32.34
C GLY A 34 -5.79 33.82 -31.08
N VAL A 35 -6.02 33.23 -29.92
CA VAL A 35 -6.07 33.92 -28.64
C VAL A 35 -4.67 33.91 -28.04
N SER A 36 -4.02 35.07 -28.00
CA SER A 36 -2.81 35.23 -27.18
C SER A 36 -3.17 35.00 -25.73
N VAL A 37 -2.64 33.93 -25.13
CA VAL A 37 -2.83 33.63 -23.71
C VAL A 37 -2.06 34.66 -22.91
N ALA A 38 -2.69 35.81 -22.64
CA ALA A 38 -2.23 36.71 -21.62
C ALA A 38 -2.67 36.10 -20.28
N TYR A 39 -1.79 35.34 -19.66
CA TYR A 39 -1.97 34.90 -18.28
C TYR A 39 -2.13 36.15 -17.41
N ALA A 40 -3.33 36.41 -16.94
CA ALA A 40 -3.53 37.34 -15.86
C ALA A 40 -2.77 36.74 -14.63
N ALA A 41 -1.68 37.39 -14.29
CA ALA A 41 -0.91 37.09 -13.10
C ALA A 41 -1.74 37.39 -11.85
N ALA A 42 -2.54 36.44 -11.42
CA ALA A 42 -3.10 36.42 -10.07
C ALA A 42 -3.56 35.01 -9.71
N ALA A 43 -2.89 34.41 -8.76
CA ALA A 43 -3.14 33.12 -8.14
C ALA A 43 -2.84 31.89 -9.02
N ASP A 44 -1.56 31.51 -9.05
CA ASP A 44 -1.06 30.16 -9.29
C ASP A 44 -1.55 29.44 -10.55
N SER A 45 -1.26 30.03 -11.72
CA SER A 45 -1.49 29.41 -13.03
C SER A 45 -0.72 28.08 -13.22
N SER A 46 0.42 27.93 -12.53
CA SER A 46 1.17 26.67 -12.51
C SER A 46 0.38 25.53 -11.87
N SER A 47 -0.41 25.82 -10.86
CA SER A 47 -1.24 24.86 -10.14
C SER A 47 -2.38 24.31 -10.99
N TYR A 48 -2.95 25.15 -11.86
CA TYR A 48 -4.07 24.75 -12.72
C TYR A 48 -3.63 23.88 -13.89
N ALA A 49 -2.58 24.25 -14.62
CA ALA A 49 -2.02 23.45 -15.71
C ALA A 49 -1.51 22.09 -15.22
N GLU A 50 -0.92 22.07 -14.02
CA GLU A 50 -0.48 20.84 -13.37
C GLU A 50 -1.67 19.95 -12.93
N PHE A 51 -2.71 20.55 -12.38
CA PHE A 51 -3.97 19.88 -12.05
C PHE A 51 -4.57 19.19 -13.28
N ALA A 52 -4.57 19.87 -14.34
CA ALA A 52 -5.03 19.44 -15.63
C ALA A 52 -4.31 18.24 -16.22
N ALA A 53 -3.00 18.34 -16.24
CA ALA A 53 -2.17 17.22 -16.68
C ALA A 53 -2.38 15.97 -15.80
N LYS A 54 -2.62 16.18 -14.50
CA LYS A 54 -2.91 15.09 -13.56
C LYS A 54 -4.25 14.43 -13.81
N ILE A 55 -5.31 15.19 -14.12
CA ILE A 55 -6.61 14.61 -14.51
C ILE A 55 -6.47 13.72 -15.73
N LYS A 56 -5.79 14.21 -16.77
CA LYS A 56 -5.56 13.42 -17.98
C LYS A 56 -4.82 12.11 -17.69
N ALA A 57 -3.84 12.14 -16.78
CA ALA A 57 -3.10 10.96 -16.38
C ALA A 57 -3.93 9.95 -15.53
N GLN A 58 -5.01 10.41 -14.91
CA GLN A 58 -5.89 9.58 -14.08
C GLN A 58 -7.06 8.95 -14.86
N LEU A 59 -7.37 9.43 -16.06
CA LEU A 59 -8.47 8.86 -16.86
C LEU A 59 -8.10 7.44 -17.31
N SER A 60 -8.98 6.49 -17.03
CA SER A 60 -8.80 5.10 -17.39
C SER A 60 -8.93 4.85 -18.90
N VAL A 61 -8.41 3.71 -19.38
CA VAL A 61 -8.64 3.26 -20.77
C VAL A 61 -10.16 3.08 -21.03
N ASN A 62 -10.90 2.63 -20.04
CA ASN A 62 -12.36 2.50 -20.15
C ASN A 62 -13.05 3.85 -20.34
N HIS A 63 -12.56 4.90 -19.68
CA HIS A 63 -13.07 6.25 -19.86
C HIS A 63 -12.96 6.69 -21.31
N ALA A 64 -11.80 6.54 -21.93
CA ALA A 64 -11.60 6.88 -23.36
C ALA A 64 -12.55 6.12 -24.28
N VAL A 65 -12.83 4.84 -23.98
CA VAL A 65 -13.80 4.01 -24.72
C VAL A 65 -15.23 4.52 -24.57
N TYR A 66 -15.67 4.81 -23.34
CA TYR A 66 -17.01 5.36 -23.10
C TYR A 66 -17.19 6.73 -23.76
N ALA A 67 -16.18 7.53 -23.68
CA ALA A 67 -16.13 8.84 -24.26
C ALA A 67 -16.21 8.82 -25.79
N GLN A 68 -15.43 7.95 -26.41
CA GLN A 68 -15.51 7.73 -27.87
C GLN A 68 -16.92 7.25 -28.27
N SER A 69 -17.53 6.34 -27.50
CA SER A 69 -18.89 5.87 -27.75
C SER A 69 -19.91 7.02 -27.69
N VAL A 70 -19.75 7.94 -26.72
CA VAL A 70 -20.61 9.14 -26.62
C VAL A 70 -20.35 10.09 -27.80
N ALA A 71 -19.10 10.32 -28.19
CA ALA A 71 -18.75 11.16 -29.32
C ALA A 71 -19.30 10.60 -30.64
N ASP A 72 -19.14 9.31 -30.88
CA ASP A 72 -19.65 8.63 -32.07
C ASP A 72 -21.19 8.64 -32.12
N ALA A 73 -21.87 8.59 -30.96
CA ALA A 73 -23.32 8.70 -30.85
C ALA A 73 -23.82 10.08 -31.25
N VAL A 74 -23.10 11.12 -30.93
CA VAL A 74 -23.47 12.49 -31.27
C VAL A 74 -23.11 12.85 -32.71
N TYR A 75 -22.05 12.22 -33.28
CA TYR A 75 -21.57 12.55 -34.62
C TYR A 75 -21.07 11.32 -35.40
N PRO A 76 -22.01 10.50 -35.94
CA PRO A 76 -21.68 9.17 -36.49
C PRO A 76 -20.79 9.12 -37.70
N ASP A 77 -20.80 10.10 -38.61
CA ASP A 77 -20.13 10.00 -39.92
C ASP A 77 -19.18 11.14 -40.25
N GLY A 78 -18.89 12.02 -39.31
CA GLY A 78 -18.08 13.21 -39.63
C GLY A 78 -18.73 14.17 -40.64
N LYS A 79 -19.99 13.98 -41.06
CA LYS A 79 -20.64 14.65 -42.18
C LYS A 79 -21.89 15.46 -41.89
N GLY A 80 -22.23 15.71 -40.63
CA GLY A 80 -23.24 16.71 -40.25
C GLY A 80 -24.63 16.54 -40.89
N SER A 81 -25.15 15.33 -40.97
CA SER A 81 -26.56 15.10 -41.34
C SER A 81 -27.43 15.05 -40.06
N SER A 82 -28.63 15.63 -40.18
CA SER A 82 -29.65 15.61 -39.13
C SER A 82 -29.77 14.21 -38.54
N VAL A 83 -29.61 14.10 -37.19
CA VAL A 83 -29.59 12.84 -36.48
C VAL A 83 -30.89 12.06 -36.67
N ALA A 84 -30.94 11.25 -37.73
CA ALA A 84 -31.89 10.15 -37.79
C ALA A 84 -31.28 9.03 -36.92
N SER A 85 -32.06 8.48 -35.99
CA SER A 85 -31.68 7.46 -35.01
C SER A 85 -30.48 6.58 -35.46
N VAL A 86 -29.32 6.75 -34.85
CA VAL A 86 -28.14 5.97 -35.16
C VAL A 86 -27.89 5.03 -34.00
N THR A 87 -27.77 3.74 -34.30
CA THR A 87 -27.56 2.69 -33.32
C THR A 87 -26.07 2.38 -33.22
N TYR A 88 -25.50 2.44 -32.00
CA TYR A 88 -24.09 2.22 -31.72
C TYR A 88 -23.85 0.95 -30.94
N THR A 89 -22.84 0.20 -31.34
CA THR A 89 -22.40 -0.98 -30.60
C THR A 89 -21.25 -0.57 -29.68
N THR A 90 -21.36 -0.86 -28.40
CA THR A 90 -20.28 -0.58 -27.45
C THR A 90 -19.05 -1.44 -27.77
N TYR A 91 -17.85 -0.96 -27.37
CA TYR A 91 -16.57 -1.61 -27.60
C TYR A 91 -16.51 -3.07 -27.15
N ALA A 92 -17.27 -3.45 -26.12
CA ALA A 92 -17.34 -4.83 -25.63
C ALA A 92 -18.39 -5.70 -26.38
N GLY A 93 -19.08 -5.17 -27.38
CA GLY A 93 -20.11 -5.89 -28.14
C GLY A 93 -21.39 -6.23 -27.34
N ALA A 94 -21.55 -5.66 -26.15
CA ALA A 94 -22.59 -6.09 -25.22
C ALA A 94 -23.86 -5.22 -25.23
N SER A 95 -23.82 -3.96 -25.68
CA SER A 95 -24.98 -3.06 -25.71
C SER A 95 -24.87 -1.99 -26.79
N ALA A 96 -26.00 -1.65 -27.39
CA ALA A 96 -26.12 -0.58 -28.37
C ALA A 96 -26.97 0.56 -27.79
N PHE A 97 -26.63 1.81 -28.06
CA PHE A 97 -27.47 2.95 -27.70
C PHE A 97 -27.81 3.79 -28.95
N THR A 98 -28.89 4.55 -28.90
CA THR A 98 -29.38 5.34 -30.02
C THR A 98 -29.63 6.77 -29.59
N VAL A 99 -29.10 7.75 -30.34
CA VAL A 99 -29.41 9.17 -30.16
C VAL A 99 -30.49 9.57 -31.16
N SER A 100 -31.62 10.07 -30.66
CA SER A 100 -32.79 10.37 -31.50
C SER A 100 -33.13 11.86 -31.60
N ASP A 101 -32.50 12.73 -30.80
CA ASP A 101 -32.80 14.14 -30.76
C ASP A 101 -31.68 14.99 -31.33
N SER A 102 -31.99 16.11 -31.99
CA SER A 102 -30.97 17.04 -32.46
C SER A 102 -30.26 17.71 -31.28
N VAL A 103 -28.97 18.00 -31.43
CA VAL A 103 -28.18 18.71 -30.43
C VAL A 103 -28.79 20.07 -30.08
N TYR A 104 -29.50 20.69 -31.03
CA TYR A 104 -30.22 21.92 -30.79
C TYR A 104 -31.37 21.76 -29.79
N SER A 105 -32.15 20.70 -29.90
CA SER A 105 -33.24 20.43 -28.92
C SER A 105 -32.69 20.13 -27.54
N ILE A 106 -31.50 19.50 -27.45
CA ILE A 106 -30.80 19.24 -26.20
C ILE A 106 -30.41 20.56 -25.53
N GLY A 107 -29.88 21.53 -26.28
CA GLY A 107 -29.45 22.84 -25.79
C GLY A 107 -30.57 23.84 -25.51
N ASN A 108 -31.81 23.51 -25.85
CA ASN A 108 -32.95 24.44 -25.81
C ASN A 108 -33.21 25.12 -24.46
N PRO A 109 -33.00 24.54 -23.28
CA PRO A 109 -33.17 25.23 -22.01
C PRO A 109 -32.41 26.58 -21.91
N VAL A 110 -31.20 26.64 -22.47
CA VAL A 110 -30.43 27.88 -22.58
C VAL A 110 -30.79 28.67 -23.83
N VAL A 111 -30.80 28.02 -24.98
CA VAL A 111 -31.05 28.62 -26.29
C VAL A 111 -32.42 29.31 -26.38
N GLY A 112 -33.46 28.66 -25.82
CA GLY A 112 -34.82 29.21 -25.81
C GLY A 112 -34.95 30.53 -25.11
N LYS A 113 -34.12 30.82 -24.11
CA LYS A 113 -34.08 32.09 -23.38
C LYS A 113 -33.39 33.20 -24.13
N LEU A 114 -32.52 32.89 -25.08
CA LEU A 114 -31.65 33.89 -25.72
C LEU A 114 -32.35 34.74 -26.80
N ASN A 115 -33.63 34.60 -27.00
CA ASN A 115 -34.50 35.38 -27.87
C ASN A 115 -33.90 35.67 -29.27
N LEU A 116 -33.38 34.65 -29.90
CA LEU A 116 -32.65 34.72 -31.15
C LEU A 116 -33.59 34.35 -32.33
N GLY A 117 -33.64 35.13 -33.42
CA GLY A 117 -34.54 34.92 -34.58
C GLY A 117 -34.37 33.55 -35.27
N GLY A 118 -35.21 33.19 -36.25
CA GLY A 118 -35.21 31.84 -36.90
C GLY A 118 -33.86 31.37 -37.45
N GLU A 119 -33.65 30.06 -37.45
CA GLU A 119 -32.39 29.38 -37.84
C GLU A 119 -32.49 28.73 -39.22
N THR A 120 -31.37 28.59 -39.91
CA THR A 120 -31.24 27.78 -41.10
C THR A 120 -30.70 26.39 -40.78
N ASP A 121 -31.02 25.39 -41.59
CA ASP A 121 -30.50 24.00 -41.45
C ASP A 121 -28.99 23.93 -41.48
N THR A 122 -28.35 24.85 -42.23
CA THR A 122 -26.86 24.97 -42.30
C THR A 122 -26.25 25.40 -40.96
N GLU A 123 -26.90 26.35 -40.28
CA GLU A 123 -26.47 26.81 -38.97
C GLU A 123 -26.63 25.73 -37.90
N ARG A 124 -27.71 24.93 -37.95
CA ARG A 124 -27.90 23.79 -37.06
C ARG A 124 -26.83 22.71 -37.25
N ALA A 125 -26.55 22.35 -38.51
CA ALA A 125 -25.52 21.35 -38.82
C ALA A 125 -24.12 21.81 -38.35
N ALA A 126 -23.79 23.08 -38.46
CA ALA A 126 -22.53 23.63 -37.96
C ALA A 126 -22.43 23.54 -36.42
N VAL A 127 -23.51 23.76 -35.70
CA VAL A 127 -23.60 23.63 -34.24
C VAL A 127 -23.43 22.19 -33.82
N ASP A 128 -24.13 21.27 -34.48
CA ASP A 128 -24.05 19.83 -34.19
C ASP A 128 -22.61 19.32 -34.42
N LYS A 129 -21.98 19.74 -35.50
CA LYS A 129 -20.58 19.45 -35.80
C LYS A 129 -19.61 19.97 -34.72
N LEU A 130 -19.78 21.20 -34.27
CA LEU A 130 -18.92 21.78 -33.24
C LEU A 130 -19.11 21.05 -31.90
N LEU A 131 -20.32 20.69 -31.52
CA LEU A 131 -20.55 19.96 -30.27
C LEU A 131 -19.93 18.56 -30.31
N ALA A 132 -20.11 17.84 -31.42
CA ALA A 132 -19.51 16.53 -31.60
C ALA A 132 -17.97 16.60 -31.56
N ALA A 133 -17.36 17.59 -32.25
CA ALA A 133 -15.93 17.80 -32.24
C ALA A 133 -15.45 18.22 -30.85
N TYR A 134 -16.23 18.99 -30.10
CA TYR A 134 -15.91 19.34 -28.71
C TYR A 134 -15.96 18.14 -27.79
N ILE A 135 -16.97 17.30 -27.87
CA ILE A 135 -17.05 16.05 -27.10
C ILE A 135 -15.84 15.16 -27.41
N LYS A 136 -15.56 14.96 -28.70
CA LYS A 136 -14.42 14.19 -29.16
C LYS A 136 -13.09 14.75 -28.61
N PHE A 137 -12.90 16.07 -28.71
CA PHE A 137 -11.73 16.75 -28.17
C PHE A 137 -11.55 16.54 -26.68
N MET A 138 -12.63 16.54 -25.90
CA MET A 138 -12.57 16.31 -24.46
C MET A 138 -12.01 14.94 -24.10
N PHE A 139 -12.20 13.96 -24.94
CA PHE A 139 -11.91 12.56 -24.63
C PHE A 139 -10.67 12.03 -25.33
N ASP A 140 -10.48 12.31 -26.62
CA ASP A 140 -9.33 11.86 -27.41
C ASP A 140 -8.29 12.97 -27.69
N GLN A 141 -8.61 14.22 -27.32
CA GLN A 141 -7.74 15.38 -27.53
C GLN A 141 -7.46 15.68 -29.01
N ASP A 142 -8.36 15.29 -29.93
CA ASP A 142 -8.25 15.59 -31.36
C ASP A 142 -8.53 17.09 -31.60
N ALA A 143 -7.47 17.89 -31.53
CA ALA A 143 -7.51 19.34 -31.69
C ALA A 143 -7.83 19.74 -33.14
N ASP A 144 -7.46 18.94 -34.15
CA ASP A 144 -7.62 19.27 -35.55
C ASP A 144 -9.09 19.22 -35.98
N ALA A 145 -9.83 18.20 -35.55
CA ALA A 145 -11.27 18.09 -35.77
C ALA A 145 -12.04 19.22 -35.07
N PHE A 146 -11.60 19.65 -33.87
CA PHE A 146 -12.21 20.76 -33.17
C PHE A 146 -11.95 22.11 -33.87
N ASP A 147 -10.73 22.35 -34.38
CA ASP A 147 -10.37 23.56 -35.12
C ASP A 147 -11.16 23.70 -36.40
N GLU A 148 -11.32 22.62 -37.16
CA GLU A 148 -12.13 22.63 -38.39
C GLU A 148 -13.60 22.96 -38.09
N ALA A 149 -14.17 22.34 -37.04
CA ALA A 149 -15.53 22.58 -36.63
C ALA A 149 -15.74 24.01 -36.08
N SER A 150 -14.80 24.52 -35.27
CA SER A 150 -14.87 25.88 -34.73
C SER A 150 -14.72 26.95 -35.78
N THR A 151 -13.87 26.75 -36.78
CA THR A 151 -13.70 27.64 -37.93
C THR A 151 -14.99 27.71 -38.78
N SER A 152 -15.63 26.56 -39.00
CA SER A 152 -16.91 26.47 -39.73
C SER A 152 -18.02 27.24 -39.03
N VAL A 153 -18.11 27.15 -37.70
CA VAL A 153 -19.07 27.89 -36.91
C VAL A 153 -18.73 29.35 -36.81
N ALA A 154 -17.45 29.73 -36.68
CA ALA A 154 -16.97 31.11 -36.63
C ALA A 154 -17.43 31.89 -37.84
N GLY A 155 -17.23 31.35 -39.06
CA GLY A 155 -17.68 31.97 -40.30
C GLY A 155 -19.18 32.21 -40.38
N ALA A 156 -19.99 31.27 -39.89
CA ALA A 156 -21.45 31.35 -39.90
C ALA A 156 -22.05 32.29 -38.85
N VAL A 157 -21.35 32.50 -37.74
CA VAL A 157 -21.91 32.96 -36.49
C VAL A 157 -21.47 34.41 -36.08
N TYR A 158 -20.27 34.85 -36.47
CA TYR A 158 -19.68 36.11 -35.97
C TYR A 158 -20.25 37.39 -36.54
N ALA A 159 -20.77 37.39 -37.74
CA ALA A 159 -21.24 38.59 -38.40
C ALA A 159 -22.49 39.16 -37.71
N GLY A 160 -22.35 39.87 -36.60
CA GLY A 160 -23.40 40.70 -36.01
C GLY A 160 -23.79 40.43 -34.55
N THR A 161 -23.04 39.62 -33.77
CA THR A 161 -23.39 39.31 -32.38
C THR A 161 -22.68 40.18 -31.35
N GLY A 162 -21.53 40.77 -31.69
CA GLY A 162 -20.74 41.54 -30.70
C GLY A 162 -19.91 40.65 -29.75
N PHE A 163 -19.94 39.31 -29.91
CA PHE A 163 -19.09 38.36 -29.18
C PHE A 163 -18.07 37.74 -30.06
N TYR A 164 -16.90 37.49 -29.50
CA TYR A 164 -15.80 36.72 -30.11
C TYR A 164 -15.61 35.39 -29.43
N PRO A 165 -14.98 34.40 -30.06
CA PRO A 165 -14.61 33.13 -29.38
C PRO A 165 -13.86 33.35 -28.09
N SER A 166 -13.02 34.42 -28.04
CA SER A 166 -12.30 34.79 -26.84
C SER A 166 -13.21 35.11 -25.62
N ASP A 167 -14.40 35.68 -25.84
CA ASP A 167 -15.34 36.02 -24.74
C ASP A 167 -15.94 34.76 -24.13
N ILE A 168 -16.15 33.75 -24.96
CA ILE A 168 -16.66 32.42 -24.57
C ILE A 168 -15.56 31.64 -23.85
N ASN A 169 -14.36 31.63 -24.41
CA ASN A 169 -13.20 30.98 -23.79
C ASN A 169 -12.85 31.61 -22.45
N ALA A 170 -12.93 32.93 -22.35
CA ALA A 170 -12.72 33.64 -21.07
C ALA A 170 -13.74 33.19 -20.01
N PHE A 171 -15.00 33.02 -20.37
CA PHE A 171 -16.03 32.55 -19.44
C PHE A 171 -15.79 31.08 -19.03
N LEU A 172 -15.36 30.25 -19.98
CA LEU A 172 -15.18 28.81 -19.74
C LEU A 172 -13.87 28.47 -19.04
N PHE A 173 -12.76 29.08 -19.45
CA PHE A 173 -11.41 28.63 -19.12
C PHE A 173 -10.45 29.70 -18.60
N ASP A 174 -10.45 30.91 -19.19
CA ASP A 174 -9.31 31.82 -19.14
C ASP A 174 -9.52 33.03 -18.22
N SER A 175 -10.58 33.10 -17.46
CA SER A 175 -10.83 34.23 -16.55
C SER A 175 -10.89 33.81 -15.09
N VAL A 176 -10.67 34.77 -14.21
CA VAL A 176 -10.97 34.63 -12.77
C VAL A 176 -12.47 34.30 -12.63
N ASN A 177 -12.77 33.21 -11.91
CA ASN A 177 -14.11 32.66 -11.81
C ASN A 177 -14.68 32.09 -13.14
N SER A 178 -13.82 31.61 -14.03
CA SER A 178 -14.26 30.81 -15.17
C SER A 178 -15.01 29.55 -14.67
N VAL A 179 -15.87 28.99 -15.52
CA VAL A 179 -16.63 27.77 -15.17
C VAL A 179 -15.70 26.69 -14.63
N GLN A 180 -14.55 26.49 -15.26
CA GLN A 180 -13.59 25.47 -14.87
C GLN A 180 -12.94 25.77 -13.50
N GLN A 181 -12.61 27.02 -13.20
CA GLN A 181 -12.11 27.38 -11.89
C GLN A 181 -13.18 27.22 -10.80
N VAL A 182 -14.43 27.52 -11.13
CA VAL A 182 -15.57 27.29 -10.21
C VAL A 182 -15.80 25.82 -9.96
N VAL A 183 -15.67 24.95 -10.97
CA VAL A 183 -15.69 23.49 -10.77
C VAL A 183 -14.63 23.07 -9.75
N TYR A 184 -13.40 23.52 -9.93
CA TYR A 184 -12.30 23.20 -9.01
C TYR A 184 -12.58 23.67 -7.58
N THR A 185 -12.99 24.93 -7.42
CA THR A 185 -13.25 25.50 -6.08
C THR A 185 -14.48 24.89 -5.42
N THR A 186 -15.53 24.59 -6.20
CA THR A 186 -16.74 23.96 -5.69
C THR A 186 -16.45 22.54 -5.21
N LEU A 187 -15.74 21.73 -5.98
CA LEU A 187 -15.34 20.38 -5.54
C LEU A 187 -14.47 20.43 -4.28
N ASN A 188 -13.58 21.42 -4.15
CA ASN A 188 -12.71 21.57 -2.98
C ASN A 188 -13.50 21.89 -1.69
N GLY A 189 -14.64 22.54 -1.79
CA GLY A 189 -15.48 22.91 -0.64
C GLY A 189 -16.51 21.85 -0.22
N LYS A 190 -16.64 20.75 -0.97
CA LYS A 190 -17.70 19.75 -0.74
C LYS A 190 -17.30 18.66 0.25
N SER A 191 -18.32 18.19 0.98
CA SER A 191 -18.17 17.05 1.89
C SER A 191 -17.90 15.74 1.13
N PRO A 192 -17.27 14.75 1.77
CA PRO A 192 -17.04 13.46 1.18
C PRO A 192 -18.30 12.73 0.73
N SER A 193 -19.37 12.82 1.50
CA SER A 193 -20.65 12.21 1.15
C SER A 193 -21.24 12.82 -0.12
N TYR A 194 -21.10 14.12 -0.32
CA TYR A 194 -21.49 14.80 -1.54
C TYR A 194 -20.68 14.30 -2.74
N LEU A 195 -19.35 14.23 -2.60
CA LEU A 195 -18.46 13.77 -3.66
C LEU A 195 -18.70 12.30 -4.03
N ALA A 196 -18.96 11.45 -3.03
CA ALA A 196 -19.34 10.05 -3.26
C ALA A 196 -20.68 9.94 -4.02
N GLY A 197 -21.61 10.85 -3.76
CA GLY A 197 -22.86 10.94 -4.52
C GLY A 197 -22.65 11.26 -5.99
N LEU A 198 -21.65 12.09 -6.34
CA LEU A 198 -21.33 12.42 -7.74
C LEU A 198 -20.78 11.23 -8.51
N THR A 199 -20.07 10.30 -7.87
CA THR A 199 -19.40 9.13 -8.48
C THR A 199 -20.17 7.81 -8.27
N GLY A 200 -21.31 7.86 -7.58
CA GLY A 200 -22.13 6.68 -7.28
C GLY A 200 -22.95 6.15 -8.46
N PRO A 201 -23.49 4.94 -8.37
CA PRO A 201 -24.23 4.29 -9.46
C PRO A 201 -25.58 4.95 -9.80
N SER A 202 -26.07 5.89 -8.99
CA SER A 202 -27.31 6.65 -9.21
C SER A 202 -27.03 8.16 -9.12
N ASN A 203 -26.00 8.61 -9.80
CA ASN A 203 -25.44 9.95 -9.65
C ASN A 203 -26.20 11.08 -10.38
N THR A 204 -27.20 10.79 -11.23
CA THR A 204 -27.82 11.77 -12.14
C THR A 204 -28.30 13.04 -11.43
N GLU A 205 -29.04 12.92 -10.33
CA GLU A 205 -29.57 14.09 -9.62
C GLU A 205 -28.47 14.86 -8.86
N ALA A 206 -27.48 14.14 -8.32
CA ALA A 206 -26.31 14.77 -7.70
C ALA A 206 -25.49 15.57 -8.72
N VAL A 207 -25.27 15.01 -9.91
CA VAL A 207 -24.56 15.66 -11.01
C VAL A 207 -25.34 16.87 -11.52
N LYS A 208 -26.66 16.78 -11.68
CA LYS A 208 -27.51 17.93 -12.04
C LYS A 208 -27.39 19.07 -11.04
N SER A 209 -27.48 18.76 -9.74
CA SER A 209 -27.35 19.75 -8.68
C SER A 209 -25.96 20.40 -8.70
N PHE A 210 -24.92 19.63 -8.94
CA PHE A 210 -23.54 20.11 -9.07
C PHE A 210 -23.39 21.06 -10.28
N ILE A 211 -23.93 20.69 -11.45
CA ILE A 211 -23.90 21.53 -12.66
C ILE A 211 -24.64 22.85 -12.38
N SER A 212 -25.84 22.79 -11.81
CA SER A 212 -26.63 23.99 -11.47
C SER A 212 -25.84 24.90 -10.54
N GLU A 213 -25.18 24.36 -9.50
CA GLU A 213 -24.37 25.13 -8.56
C GLU A 213 -23.18 25.80 -9.24
N VAL A 214 -22.40 25.04 -10.03
CA VAL A 214 -21.22 25.55 -10.75
C VAL A 214 -21.59 26.72 -11.67
N PHE A 215 -22.62 26.53 -12.52
CA PHE A 215 -23.03 27.58 -13.46
C PHE A 215 -23.67 28.77 -12.76
N SER A 216 -24.45 28.57 -11.71
CA SER A 216 -24.99 29.68 -10.91
C SER A 216 -23.85 30.48 -10.31
N GLN A 217 -22.84 29.85 -9.75
CA GLN A 217 -21.67 30.55 -9.19
C GLN A 217 -20.85 31.26 -10.28
N ALA A 218 -20.53 30.54 -11.40
CA ALA A 218 -19.78 31.13 -12.49
C ALA A 218 -20.52 32.34 -13.09
N LEU A 219 -21.81 32.26 -13.34
CA LEU A 219 -22.62 33.37 -13.83
C LEU A 219 -22.63 34.55 -12.83
N SER A 220 -22.72 34.28 -11.53
CA SER A 220 -22.77 35.36 -10.53
C SER A 220 -21.45 36.09 -10.35
N THR A 221 -20.32 35.40 -10.41
CA THR A 221 -18.98 35.91 -10.08
C THR A 221 -18.13 36.31 -11.28
N ASN A 222 -18.40 35.75 -12.47
CA ASN A 222 -17.67 36.07 -13.70
C ASN A 222 -18.18 37.36 -14.32
N ALA A 223 -17.27 38.23 -14.74
CA ALA A 223 -17.56 39.56 -15.31
C ALA A 223 -17.31 39.68 -16.81
N THR A 224 -17.17 38.53 -17.53
CA THR A 224 -16.99 38.56 -18.99
C THR A 224 -18.23 39.13 -19.70
N LEU A 225 -18.03 39.66 -20.91
CA LEU A 225 -19.15 40.14 -21.75
C LEU A 225 -20.17 39.02 -21.96
N PHE A 226 -19.67 37.80 -22.15
CA PHE A 226 -20.52 36.63 -22.38
C PHE A 226 -21.36 36.25 -21.14
N SER A 227 -20.78 36.20 -19.94
CA SER A 227 -21.50 35.90 -18.70
C SER A 227 -22.56 37.00 -18.42
N THR A 228 -22.20 38.25 -18.68
CA THR A 228 -23.12 39.39 -18.52
C THR A 228 -24.30 39.29 -19.51
N TYR A 229 -24.03 38.87 -20.75
CA TYR A 229 -25.11 38.64 -21.71
C TYR A 229 -26.05 37.54 -21.26
N LEU A 230 -25.53 36.38 -20.83
CA LEU A 230 -26.36 35.25 -20.34
C LEU A 230 -27.25 35.68 -19.17
N LYS A 231 -26.70 36.41 -18.21
CA LYS A 231 -27.48 37.00 -17.07
C LYS A 231 -28.61 37.88 -17.54
N ASN A 232 -28.33 38.78 -18.48
CA ASN A 232 -29.34 39.70 -19.02
C ASN A 232 -30.48 38.97 -19.77
N GLN A 233 -30.24 37.74 -20.24
CA GLN A 233 -31.24 36.87 -20.86
C GLN A 233 -31.89 35.95 -19.83
N THR A 234 -31.69 36.13 -18.55
CA THR A 234 -32.24 35.31 -17.44
C THR A 234 -31.81 33.85 -17.46
N VAL A 235 -30.67 33.55 -18.10
CA VAL A 235 -30.08 32.20 -18.06
C VAL A 235 -29.44 31.97 -16.69
N ASN A 236 -29.70 30.82 -16.10
CA ASN A 236 -29.22 30.43 -14.78
C ASN A 236 -28.61 29.00 -14.78
N GLY A 237 -28.13 28.53 -13.64
CA GLY A 237 -27.50 27.23 -13.51
C GLY A 237 -28.44 26.05 -13.82
N ASP A 238 -29.71 26.17 -13.48
CA ASP A 238 -30.69 25.09 -13.75
C ASP A 238 -30.93 24.89 -15.25
N ASP A 239 -30.77 25.92 -16.07
CA ASP A 239 -30.87 25.78 -17.52
C ASP A 239 -29.77 24.85 -18.03
N PHE A 240 -28.53 24.96 -17.51
CA PHE A 240 -27.41 24.07 -17.86
C PHE A 240 -27.63 22.66 -17.30
N ALA A 241 -28.13 22.52 -16.08
CA ALA A 241 -28.49 21.22 -15.52
C ALA A 241 -29.58 20.50 -16.34
N ASN A 242 -30.53 21.25 -16.91
CA ASN A 242 -31.53 20.73 -17.81
C ASN A 242 -30.96 20.33 -19.17
N VAL A 243 -29.96 21.07 -19.71
CA VAL A 243 -29.22 20.64 -20.90
C VAL A 243 -28.54 19.30 -20.65
N PHE A 244 -27.90 19.08 -19.51
CA PHE A 244 -27.34 17.78 -19.12
C PHE A 244 -28.40 16.67 -19.10
N SER A 245 -29.57 16.93 -18.49
CA SER A 245 -30.67 15.97 -18.43
C SER A 245 -31.21 15.63 -19.82
N ASN A 246 -31.34 16.62 -20.70
CA ASN A 246 -31.80 16.41 -22.09
C ASN A 246 -30.77 15.56 -22.86
N PHE A 247 -29.48 15.81 -22.68
CA PHE A 247 -28.43 15.04 -23.34
C PHE A 247 -28.44 13.58 -22.88
N ARG A 248 -28.50 13.33 -21.56
CA ARG A 248 -28.63 11.99 -20.99
C ARG A 248 -29.89 11.28 -21.53
N SER A 249 -31.01 11.98 -21.60
CA SER A 249 -32.26 11.44 -22.13
C SER A 249 -32.18 11.09 -23.62
N ALA A 250 -31.46 11.90 -24.42
CA ALA A 250 -31.28 11.63 -25.84
C ALA A 250 -30.45 10.36 -26.07
N ILE A 251 -29.39 10.13 -25.27
CA ILE A 251 -28.57 8.92 -25.32
C ILE A 251 -29.42 7.68 -24.88
N THR A 252 -30.30 7.82 -23.92
CA THR A 252 -31.03 6.70 -23.32
C THR A 252 -32.35 6.33 -24.04
N LYS A 253 -32.88 7.17 -24.93
CA LYS A 253 -34.10 6.86 -25.70
C LYS A 253 -34.01 5.62 -26.59
N GLY A 254 -32.80 5.17 -26.92
CA GLY A 254 -32.56 3.97 -27.71
C GLY A 254 -32.64 2.64 -26.96
N GLY A 255 -32.91 2.64 -25.65
CA GLY A 255 -33.04 1.45 -24.80
C GLY A 255 -31.67 0.86 -24.41
N SER A 256 -31.39 0.80 -23.17
CA SER A 256 -30.42 0.03 -22.40
C SER A 256 -29.16 0.70 -21.87
N ASP A 257 -28.60 1.82 -22.36
CA ASP A 257 -27.29 2.26 -21.86
C ASP A 257 -27.19 3.69 -21.30
N ALA A 258 -28.15 4.08 -20.43
CA ALA A 258 -27.93 5.15 -19.46
C ALA A 258 -26.62 4.93 -18.65
N ASP A 259 -26.31 3.68 -18.42
CA ASP A 259 -25.12 3.23 -17.69
C ASP A 259 -23.80 3.64 -18.32
N VAL A 260 -23.67 3.68 -19.64
CA VAL A 260 -22.39 4.04 -20.32
C VAL A 260 -22.10 5.53 -20.11
N PHE A 261 -23.09 6.38 -20.29
CA PHE A 261 -22.97 7.82 -20.09
C PHE A 261 -22.71 8.14 -18.60
N ASP A 262 -23.51 7.56 -17.71
CA ASP A 262 -23.37 7.77 -16.27
C ASP A 262 -22.01 7.28 -15.75
N LYS A 263 -21.49 6.17 -16.27
CA LYS A 263 -20.15 5.68 -15.97
C LYS A 263 -19.04 6.62 -16.47
N ALA A 264 -19.15 7.13 -17.71
CA ALA A 264 -18.18 8.08 -18.23
C ALA A 264 -18.12 9.36 -17.39
N VAL A 265 -19.29 9.89 -16.99
CA VAL A 265 -19.39 11.05 -16.10
C VAL A 265 -18.82 10.76 -14.71
N ALA A 266 -19.14 9.60 -14.14
CA ALA A 266 -18.64 9.19 -12.83
C ALA A 266 -17.12 9.04 -12.82
N GLU A 267 -16.52 8.41 -13.84
CA GLU A 267 -15.07 8.27 -13.96
C GLU A 267 -14.38 9.62 -14.09
N LEU A 268 -14.94 10.54 -14.86
CA LEU A 268 -14.41 11.88 -15.01
C LEU A 268 -14.43 12.66 -13.70
N LEU A 269 -15.55 12.63 -12.99
CA LEU A 269 -15.66 13.28 -11.67
C LEU A 269 -14.76 12.61 -10.63
N ALA A 270 -14.59 11.29 -10.69
CA ALA A 270 -13.64 10.57 -9.84
C ALA A 270 -12.20 11.02 -10.09
N ALA A 271 -11.78 11.14 -11.36
CA ALA A 271 -10.47 11.66 -11.71
C ALA A 271 -10.23 13.08 -11.17
N TYR A 272 -11.23 13.94 -11.21
CA TYR A 272 -11.17 15.28 -10.60
C TYR A 272 -10.96 15.25 -9.10
N ILE A 273 -11.74 14.42 -8.41
CA ILE A 273 -11.68 14.26 -6.97
C ILE A 273 -10.31 13.72 -6.55
N ASP A 274 -9.81 12.74 -7.30
CA ASP A 274 -8.52 12.08 -7.05
C ASP A 274 -7.33 13.04 -7.23
N VAL A 275 -7.30 13.80 -8.30
CA VAL A 275 -6.23 14.79 -8.54
C VAL A 275 -6.23 15.89 -7.49
N ARG A 276 -7.40 16.30 -6.99
CA ARG A 276 -7.52 17.26 -5.90
C ARG A 276 -6.80 16.76 -4.63
N ASN A 277 -6.93 15.48 -4.28
CA ASN A 277 -6.37 14.91 -3.07
C ASN A 277 -4.83 14.81 -3.09
N VAL A 278 -4.22 14.78 -4.27
CA VAL A 278 -2.75 14.73 -4.44
C VAL A 278 -2.07 16.06 -4.04
N LYS A 279 -2.79 17.18 -3.96
CA LYS A 279 -2.20 18.51 -3.66
C LYS A 279 -2.17 18.93 -2.18
N GLY A 280 -2.39 18.04 -1.22
CA GLY A 280 -2.13 18.34 0.20
C GLY A 280 -3.07 19.38 0.85
N THR A 281 -4.26 19.64 0.31
CA THR A 281 -5.35 20.26 1.04
C THR A 281 -6.13 19.18 1.75
N GLU A 282 -6.40 19.37 3.03
CA GLU A 282 -6.88 18.38 4.00
C GLU A 282 -7.84 17.31 3.43
N PRO A 283 -7.59 16.03 3.70
CA PRO A 283 -8.39 14.93 3.17
C PRO A 283 -9.74 14.90 3.85
N ILE A 284 -10.78 15.17 3.10
CA ILE A 284 -12.14 14.90 3.53
C ILE A 284 -12.57 13.61 2.82
N PHE A 285 -12.32 12.46 3.44
CA PHE A 285 -12.94 11.20 3.03
C PHE A 285 -13.45 10.41 4.23
N THR A 286 -14.77 10.33 4.33
CA THR A 286 -15.46 9.29 5.07
C THR A 286 -16.41 8.62 4.10
N GLY A 287 -16.06 7.41 3.64
CA GLY A 287 -16.94 6.53 2.88
C GLY A 287 -16.94 6.73 1.36
N GLY A 288 -16.28 5.85 0.67
CA GLY A 288 -16.17 5.77 -0.79
C GLY A 288 -14.73 5.92 -1.23
N GLY A 289 -14.01 4.82 -1.35
CA GLY A 289 -12.59 4.65 -1.56
C GLY A 289 -11.83 5.83 -2.17
N PRO A 290 -10.87 6.34 -1.41
CA PRO A 290 -9.91 7.26 -1.96
C PRO A 290 -8.97 6.50 -2.88
N ALA A 291 -8.45 7.21 -3.84
CA ALA A 291 -7.28 6.80 -4.55
C ALA A 291 -6.19 6.38 -3.55
N ILE A 292 -6.10 5.11 -3.28
CA ILE A 292 -4.77 4.56 -3.21
C ILE A 292 -4.25 4.84 -4.60
N VAL A 293 -3.38 5.82 -4.68
CA VAL A 293 -2.73 6.24 -5.91
C VAL A 293 -2.43 4.95 -6.65
N THR A 294 -3.03 4.74 -7.82
CA THR A 294 -2.45 3.83 -8.78
C THR A 294 -1.11 4.46 -9.06
N ASP A 295 -0.10 4.01 -8.31
CA ASP A 295 1.26 4.50 -8.45
C ASP A 295 1.56 4.43 -9.95
N PRO A 296 2.06 5.49 -10.59
CA PRO A 296 2.53 5.46 -11.95
C PRO A 296 3.42 4.26 -12.26
N SER A 297 3.95 3.61 -11.22
CA SER A 297 4.77 2.41 -11.28
C SER A 297 4.14 1.24 -12.01
N VAL A 298 2.81 1.01 -11.94
CA VAL A 298 2.21 -0.11 -12.70
C VAL A 298 2.16 0.19 -14.19
N ALA A 299 1.73 1.38 -14.57
CA ALA A 299 1.72 1.78 -15.97
C ALA A 299 3.14 1.80 -16.55
N GLN A 300 4.11 2.33 -15.81
CA GLN A 300 5.52 2.30 -16.17
C GLN A 300 6.05 0.86 -16.23
N LEU A 301 5.72 0.02 -15.25
CA LEU A 301 6.08 -1.40 -15.24
C LEU A 301 5.57 -2.12 -16.48
N VAL A 302 4.32 -1.92 -16.88
CA VAL A 302 3.73 -2.52 -18.09
C VAL A 302 4.54 -2.14 -19.33
N GLN A 303 4.94 -0.88 -19.46
CA GLN A 303 5.78 -0.42 -20.59
C GLN A 303 7.18 -1.05 -20.56
N GLU A 304 7.82 -1.09 -19.41
CA GLU A 304 9.15 -1.67 -19.24
C GLU A 304 9.14 -3.18 -19.51
N LEU A 305 8.13 -3.89 -19.02
CA LEU A 305 7.96 -5.33 -19.27
C LEU A 305 7.63 -5.63 -20.75
N ALA A 306 6.85 -4.79 -21.41
CA ALA A 306 6.60 -4.91 -22.85
C ALA A 306 7.89 -4.75 -23.67
N ALA A 307 8.77 -3.82 -23.30
CA ALA A 307 10.08 -3.65 -23.91
C ALA A 307 11.01 -4.86 -23.66
N LEU A 308 10.97 -5.44 -22.45
CA LEU A 308 11.73 -6.65 -22.09
C LEU A 308 11.20 -7.88 -22.82
N LYS A 309 9.89 -8.02 -23.02
CA LYS A 309 9.25 -9.13 -23.75
C LYS A 309 9.87 -9.32 -25.14
N SER A 310 10.03 -8.23 -25.89
CA SER A 310 10.63 -8.27 -27.22
C SER A 310 12.08 -8.75 -27.17
N LYS A 311 12.87 -8.32 -26.18
CA LYS A 311 14.26 -8.75 -25.98
C LYS A 311 14.34 -10.22 -25.55
N ILE A 312 13.48 -10.65 -24.61
CA ILE A 312 13.39 -12.06 -24.13
C ILE A 312 13.04 -13.00 -25.27
N ALA A 313 12.13 -12.59 -26.17
CA ALA A 313 11.75 -13.40 -27.33
C ALA A 313 12.90 -13.59 -28.34
N ALA A 314 13.80 -12.61 -28.46
CA ALA A 314 14.95 -12.66 -29.34
C ALA A 314 16.20 -13.32 -28.74
N ALA A 315 16.27 -13.43 -27.39
CA ALA A 315 17.43 -13.94 -26.68
C ALA A 315 17.36 -15.47 -26.47
N THR A 316 18.55 -16.10 -26.31
CA THR A 316 18.69 -17.53 -26.00
C THR A 316 19.74 -17.74 -24.90
N GLY A 317 19.71 -18.91 -24.24
CA GLY A 317 20.69 -19.29 -23.24
C GLY A 317 20.75 -18.30 -22.05
N GLU A 318 21.95 -18.05 -21.56
CA GLU A 318 22.23 -17.24 -20.38
C GLU A 318 21.69 -15.78 -20.49
N GLU A 319 21.71 -15.20 -21.68
CA GLU A 319 21.17 -13.84 -21.91
C GLU A 319 19.65 -13.81 -21.69
N LYS A 320 18.93 -14.83 -22.12
CA LYS A 320 17.48 -14.94 -21.89
C LYS A 320 17.18 -15.05 -20.40
N GLU A 321 17.94 -15.83 -19.65
CA GLU A 321 17.78 -15.99 -18.19
C GLU A 321 18.03 -14.65 -17.46
N LYS A 322 19.05 -13.89 -17.85
CA LYS A 322 19.32 -12.55 -17.31
C LYS A 322 18.16 -11.58 -17.56
N LEU A 323 17.60 -11.57 -18.76
CA LEU A 323 16.47 -10.70 -19.08
C LEU A 323 15.19 -11.10 -18.32
N ILE A 324 14.95 -12.39 -18.12
CA ILE A 324 13.84 -12.87 -17.28
C ILE A 324 14.03 -12.43 -15.83
N ALA A 325 15.24 -12.61 -15.27
CA ALA A 325 15.57 -12.15 -13.91
C ALA A 325 15.39 -10.63 -13.76
N GLN A 326 15.76 -9.86 -14.78
CA GLN A 326 15.54 -8.41 -14.80
C GLN A 326 14.04 -8.05 -14.81
N ALA A 327 13.22 -8.77 -15.56
CA ALA A 327 11.77 -8.55 -15.61
C ALA A 327 11.13 -8.85 -14.24
N ILE A 328 11.52 -9.94 -13.61
CA ILE A 328 11.06 -10.32 -12.26
C ILE A 328 11.49 -9.26 -11.23
N SER A 329 12.74 -8.81 -11.27
CA SER A 329 13.25 -7.77 -10.35
C SER A 329 12.44 -6.47 -10.45
N LYS A 330 12.13 -6.02 -11.67
CA LYS A 330 11.32 -4.82 -11.90
C LYS A 330 9.88 -4.97 -11.41
N ALA A 331 9.30 -6.16 -11.62
CA ALA A 331 7.95 -6.44 -11.12
C ALA A 331 7.92 -6.45 -9.57
N ASN A 332 8.92 -7.07 -8.93
CA ASN A 332 9.06 -7.06 -7.48
C ASN A 332 9.20 -5.64 -6.92
N GLU A 333 10.06 -4.82 -7.53
CA GLU A 333 10.26 -3.42 -7.12
C GLU A 333 8.95 -2.61 -7.22
N ALA A 334 8.24 -2.72 -8.34
CA ALA A 334 6.98 -2.01 -8.55
C ALA A 334 5.89 -2.47 -7.59
N VAL A 335 5.74 -3.78 -7.36
CA VAL A 335 4.72 -4.31 -6.44
C VAL A 335 5.07 -4.00 -4.99
N THR A 336 6.34 -4.07 -4.59
CA THR A 336 6.77 -3.65 -3.25
C THR A 336 6.45 -2.19 -3.01
N LYS A 337 6.69 -1.33 -4.00
CA LYS A 337 6.34 0.09 -3.92
C LYS A 337 4.84 0.32 -3.80
N LEU A 338 4.02 -0.41 -4.57
CA LEU A 338 2.56 -0.40 -4.46
C LEU A 338 2.06 -0.80 -3.08
N LEU A 339 2.69 -1.79 -2.47
CA LEU A 339 2.31 -2.34 -1.16
C LEU A 339 2.98 -1.61 0.01
N THR A 340 3.74 -0.54 -0.26
CA THR A 340 4.26 0.38 0.74
C THR A 340 3.38 1.63 0.78
N LEU A 341 2.34 1.58 1.63
CA LEU A 341 1.30 2.60 1.70
C LEU A 341 1.70 3.70 2.68
N ASP A 342 2.01 4.89 2.21
CA ASP A 342 2.08 6.08 3.07
C ASP A 342 0.68 6.66 3.26
N LEU A 343 0.11 6.41 4.44
CA LEU A 343 -1.21 6.86 4.84
C LEU A 343 -1.14 7.95 5.93
N SER A 344 0.02 8.57 6.11
CA SER A 344 0.24 9.63 7.11
C SER A 344 -0.77 10.77 6.99
N SER A 345 -1.15 11.13 5.77
CA SER A 345 -2.17 12.16 5.49
C SER A 345 -3.61 11.75 5.84
N LYS A 346 -3.87 10.46 6.07
CA LYS A 346 -5.21 9.93 6.41
C LYS A 346 -5.40 9.68 7.91
N VAL A 347 -4.35 9.87 8.69
CA VAL A 347 -4.39 9.69 10.14
C VAL A 347 -5.23 10.77 10.78
N GLN A 348 -6.20 10.38 11.58
CA GLN A 348 -7.08 11.28 12.34
C GLN A 348 -6.73 11.25 13.82
N ASN A 349 -6.94 12.36 14.53
CA ASN A 349 -6.85 12.38 15.99
C ASN A 349 -8.21 12.04 16.60
N VAL A 350 -8.35 10.85 17.15
CA VAL A 350 -9.58 10.42 17.84
C VAL A 350 -9.23 10.10 19.31
N ASN A 351 -9.79 10.85 20.24
CA ASN A 351 -9.55 10.65 21.68
C ASN A 351 -8.06 10.65 22.07
N GLY A 352 -7.24 11.50 21.44
CA GLY A 352 -5.81 11.60 21.73
C GLY A 352 -4.94 10.50 21.11
N LYS A 353 -5.51 9.63 20.26
CA LYS A 353 -4.79 8.61 19.48
C LYS A 353 -4.78 8.95 17.99
N ALA A 354 -3.69 8.67 17.32
CA ALA A 354 -3.57 8.69 15.87
C ALA A 354 -4.34 7.51 15.30
N THR A 355 -5.50 7.74 14.70
CA THR A 355 -6.40 6.67 14.25
C THR A 355 -6.41 6.57 12.73
N LEU A 356 -6.22 5.37 12.22
CA LEU A 356 -6.30 5.02 10.79
C LEU A 356 -7.24 3.84 10.62
N THR A 357 -8.22 3.98 9.72
CA THR A 357 -9.06 2.86 9.27
C THR A 357 -8.85 2.66 7.79
N LEU A 358 -8.31 1.50 7.41
CA LEU A 358 -8.25 1.04 6.04
C LEU A 358 -9.59 0.39 5.68
N THR A 359 -10.18 0.73 4.54
CA THR A 359 -11.47 0.18 4.11
C THR A 359 -11.31 -0.98 3.13
N ALA A 360 -12.35 -1.80 2.97
CA ALA A 360 -12.39 -2.85 1.94
C ALA A 360 -12.17 -2.28 0.52
N ALA A 361 -12.72 -1.09 0.26
CA ALA A 361 -12.56 -0.42 -1.04
C ALA A 361 -11.09 0.01 -1.29
N ASP A 362 -10.36 0.42 -0.26
CA ASP A 362 -8.93 0.71 -0.37
C ASP A 362 -8.13 -0.54 -0.77
N VAL A 363 -8.47 -1.68 -0.18
CA VAL A 363 -7.79 -2.95 -0.47
C VAL A 363 -8.15 -3.49 -1.87
N THR A 364 -9.39 -3.31 -2.31
CA THR A 364 -9.84 -3.74 -3.65
C THR A 364 -9.02 -3.07 -4.76
N LYS A 365 -8.69 -1.80 -4.61
CA LYS A 365 -7.82 -1.09 -5.56
C LYS A 365 -6.41 -1.68 -5.61
N LEU A 366 -5.85 -2.05 -4.45
CA LEU A 366 -4.55 -2.74 -4.39
C LEU A 366 -4.60 -4.11 -5.06
N ILE A 367 -5.66 -4.88 -4.83
CA ILE A 367 -5.87 -6.19 -5.47
C ILE A 367 -5.82 -6.04 -6.99
N THR A 368 -6.53 -5.05 -7.54
CA THR A 368 -6.55 -4.78 -8.98
C THR A 368 -5.16 -4.41 -9.49
N ALA A 369 -4.47 -3.47 -8.85
CA ALA A 369 -3.14 -3.04 -9.27
C ALA A 369 -2.09 -4.16 -9.23
N VAL A 370 -2.15 -5.01 -8.20
CA VAL A 370 -1.27 -6.20 -8.09
C VAL A 370 -1.60 -7.23 -9.16
N ALA A 371 -2.89 -7.44 -9.46
CA ALA A 371 -3.31 -8.36 -10.52
C ALA A 371 -2.81 -7.89 -11.89
N ASP A 372 -2.86 -6.59 -12.17
CA ASP A 372 -2.33 -5.99 -13.40
C ASP A 372 -0.81 -6.15 -13.50
N ALA A 373 -0.07 -5.95 -12.41
CA ALA A 373 1.38 -6.17 -12.37
C ALA A 373 1.74 -7.65 -12.61
N LYS A 374 1.01 -8.57 -11.97
CA LYS A 374 1.17 -10.02 -12.19
C LYS A 374 0.90 -10.41 -13.65
N LYS A 375 -0.18 -9.87 -14.22
CA LYS A 375 -0.52 -10.11 -15.62
C LYS A 375 0.58 -9.59 -16.55
N ALA A 376 1.08 -8.37 -16.33
CA ALA A 376 2.15 -7.80 -17.13
C ALA A 376 3.43 -8.66 -17.07
N LEU A 377 3.78 -9.17 -15.89
CA LEU A 377 4.93 -10.07 -15.75
C LEU A 377 4.69 -11.39 -16.49
N ALA A 378 3.52 -12.03 -16.32
CA ALA A 378 3.18 -13.27 -17.04
C ALA A 378 3.21 -13.08 -18.56
N ASP A 379 2.70 -11.97 -19.06
CA ASP A 379 2.73 -11.62 -20.49
C ASP A 379 4.18 -11.42 -21.02
N ALA A 380 5.11 -11.01 -20.16
CA ALA A 380 6.51 -10.77 -20.55
C ALA A 380 7.38 -12.03 -20.49
N VAL A 381 7.23 -12.87 -19.45
CA VAL A 381 8.12 -14.00 -19.20
C VAL A 381 7.42 -15.37 -19.24
N GLY A 382 6.10 -15.41 -19.42
CA GLY A 382 5.31 -16.65 -19.49
C GLY A 382 4.79 -17.18 -18.15
N SER A 383 5.18 -16.57 -17.04
CA SER A 383 4.72 -16.90 -15.68
C SER A 383 4.81 -15.69 -14.74
N ALA A 384 3.95 -15.65 -13.74
CA ALA A 384 4.08 -14.71 -12.61
C ALA A 384 4.76 -15.35 -11.38
N ASP A 385 5.37 -16.52 -11.50
CA ASP A 385 5.97 -17.32 -10.41
C ASP A 385 7.28 -16.68 -9.96
N GLY A 386 7.63 -15.69 -9.79
CA GLY A 386 8.91 -15.09 -9.32
C GLY A 386 8.68 -13.86 -8.46
N LEU A 387 7.42 -13.52 -8.19
CA LEU A 387 7.13 -12.39 -7.31
C LEU A 387 7.43 -12.78 -5.86
N ASP A 388 8.33 -12.02 -5.26
CA ASP A 388 8.68 -12.04 -3.83
C ASP A 388 8.43 -10.63 -3.29
N ILE A 389 7.40 -10.50 -2.44
CA ILE A 389 6.79 -9.19 -2.16
C ILE A 389 7.19 -8.66 -0.77
N GLY A 390 7.79 -9.49 0.09
CA GLY A 390 8.08 -9.10 1.48
C GLY A 390 6.80 -8.69 2.24
N ASP A 391 6.92 -7.68 3.13
CA ASP A 391 5.79 -7.19 3.93
C ASP A 391 4.94 -6.16 3.14
N ILE A 392 3.61 -6.22 3.29
CA ILE A 392 2.73 -5.08 2.98
C ILE A 392 2.94 -4.04 4.09
N THR A 393 3.38 -2.84 3.75
CA THR A 393 3.67 -1.79 4.73
C THR A 393 2.58 -0.73 4.77
N ILE A 394 2.06 -0.45 5.96
CA ILE A 394 1.09 0.61 6.26
C ILE A 394 1.80 1.63 7.15
N ASN A 395 2.15 2.78 6.59
CA ASN A 395 2.91 3.82 7.26
C ASN A 395 1.98 4.98 7.68
N LEU A 396 1.92 5.24 8.99
CA LEU A 396 1.17 6.36 9.57
C LEU A 396 2.00 7.65 9.66
N GLY A 397 3.29 7.58 9.31
CA GLY A 397 4.22 8.69 9.55
C GLY A 397 4.53 8.91 11.03
N ALA A 398 5.19 10.03 11.32
CA ALA A 398 5.41 10.46 12.69
C ALA A 398 4.12 10.98 13.30
N ILE A 399 3.81 10.59 14.53
CA ILE A 399 2.63 11.03 15.27
C ILE A 399 3.02 11.91 16.46
N THR A 400 2.14 12.82 16.84
CA THR A 400 2.28 13.68 18.04
C THR A 400 1.40 13.19 19.20
N GLN A 401 0.52 12.25 18.95
CA GLN A 401 -0.36 11.61 19.91
C GLN A 401 0.39 10.60 20.78
N SER A 402 -0.16 10.26 21.94
CA SER A 402 0.39 9.26 22.86
C SER A 402 0.24 7.80 22.39
N GLY A 403 -0.17 7.60 21.13
CA GLY A 403 -0.32 6.28 20.53
C GLY A 403 -1.14 6.30 19.25
N ALA A 404 -1.35 5.11 18.68
CA ALA A 404 -2.11 4.92 17.47
C ALA A 404 -3.17 3.82 17.60
N SER A 405 -4.17 3.84 16.73
CA SER A 405 -5.15 2.77 16.53
C SER A 405 -5.34 2.53 15.05
N VAL A 406 -5.03 1.33 14.57
CA VAL A 406 -5.06 1.00 13.15
C VAL A 406 -6.03 -0.15 12.91
N THR A 407 -7.08 0.10 12.13
CA THR A 407 -8.05 -0.92 11.75
C THR A 407 -7.81 -1.36 10.31
N LEU A 408 -7.62 -2.66 10.15
CA LEU A 408 -7.34 -3.35 8.89
C LEU A 408 -8.54 -4.23 8.51
N PRO A 409 -9.09 -4.13 7.30
CA PRO A 409 -10.24 -4.92 6.88
C PRO A 409 -9.84 -6.35 6.53
N GLN A 410 -10.82 -7.24 6.51
CA GLN A 410 -10.63 -8.67 6.18
C GLN A 410 -9.99 -8.89 4.82
N GLU A 411 -10.33 -8.09 3.82
CA GLU A 411 -9.85 -8.17 2.43
C GLU A 411 -8.32 -8.01 2.33
N LEU A 412 -7.71 -7.30 3.28
CA LEU A 412 -6.25 -7.15 3.33
C LEU A 412 -5.54 -8.48 3.58
N TRP A 413 -6.11 -9.35 4.40
CA TRP A 413 -5.55 -10.67 4.70
C TRP A 413 -5.66 -11.61 3.49
N THR A 414 -6.75 -11.49 2.73
CA THR A 414 -6.92 -12.20 1.45
C THR A 414 -5.87 -11.74 0.44
N LEU A 415 -5.73 -10.42 0.25
CA LEU A 415 -4.69 -9.86 -0.62
C LEU A 415 -3.29 -10.33 -0.20
N ALA A 416 -2.95 -10.20 1.08
CA ALA A 416 -1.64 -10.59 1.59
C ALA A 416 -1.31 -12.07 1.31
N SER A 417 -2.31 -12.95 1.43
CA SER A 417 -2.19 -14.36 1.10
C SER A 417 -2.02 -14.59 -0.41
N ASP A 418 -2.81 -13.91 -1.25
CA ASP A 418 -2.80 -14.06 -2.71
C ASP A 418 -1.49 -13.58 -3.34
N VAL A 419 -0.86 -12.56 -2.76
CA VAL A 419 0.44 -12.06 -3.20
C VAL A 419 1.61 -12.78 -2.50
N LYS A 420 1.34 -13.69 -1.59
CA LYS A 420 2.35 -14.40 -0.76
C LYS A 420 3.23 -13.43 0.03
N ALA A 421 2.63 -12.37 0.57
CA ALA A 421 3.36 -11.46 1.43
C ALA A 421 3.85 -12.17 2.70
N ASP A 422 5.00 -11.76 3.23
CA ASP A 422 5.55 -12.29 4.48
C ASP A 422 4.71 -11.86 5.67
N GLY A 423 4.21 -10.60 5.67
CA GLY A 423 3.40 -10.02 6.73
C GLY A 423 2.72 -8.72 6.33
N VAL A 424 1.98 -8.15 7.26
CA VAL A 424 1.43 -6.79 7.19
C VAL A 424 2.09 -5.95 8.27
N ALA A 425 3.00 -5.07 7.88
CA ALA A 425 3.76 -4.19 8.76
C ALA A 425 3.02 -2.85 8.96
N ILE A 426 2.72 -2.53 10.21
CA ILE A 426 2.18 -1.23 10.62
C ILE A 426 3.34 -0.40 11.19
N LYS A 427 3.61 0.76 10.57
CA LYS A 427 4.67 1.68 10.99
C LYS A 427 4.08 2.95 11.58
N VAL A 428 4.61 3.34 12.75
CA VAL A 428 4.27 4.59 13.44
C VAL A 428 5.59 5.30 13.77
N GLY A 429 5.95 6.29 12.98
CA GLY A 429 7.29 6.83 13.00
C GLY A 429 8.33 5.75 12.72
N GLU A 430 9.24 5.52 13.66
CA GLU A 430 10.28 4.49 13.56
C GLU A 430 9.82 3.12 14.10
N LEU A 431 8.78 3.09 14.94
CA LEU A 431 8.21 1.86 15.49
C LEU A 431 7.50 1.05 14.41
N SER A 432 7.64 -0.27 14.40
CA SER A 432 6.78 -1.12 13.59
C SER A 432 6.36 -2.42 14.27
N ALA A 433 5.15 -2.87 13.89
CA ALA A 433 4.60 -4.17 14.26
C ALA A 433 4.17 -4.90 12.97
N THR A 434 4.77 -6.07 12.70
CA THR A 434 4.42 -6.89 11.54
C THR A 434 3.55 -8.06 11.96
N LEU A 435 2.32 -8.09 11.44
CA LEU A 435 1.33 -9.13 11.68
C LEU A 435 1.51 -10.24 10.63
N PRO A 436 1.60 -11.52 11.04
CA PRO A 436 1.87 -12.63 10.12
C PRO A 436 0.66 -12.96 9.25
N VAL A 437 0.90 -13.25 7.98
CA VAL A 437 -0.13 -13.70 7.03
C VAL A 437 -0.63 -15.11 7.39
N GLY A 438 -1.91 -15.37 7.14
CA GLY A 438 -2.58 -16.64 7.42
C GLY A 438 -2.88 -16.88 8.91
N THR A 439 -2.89 -15.83 9.72
CA THR A 439 -3.29 -15.86 11.13
C THR A 439 -4.68 -15.28 11.35
N PHE A 440 -5.00 -14.23 10.60
CA PHE A 440 -6.25 -13.48 10.74
C PHE A 440 -7.14 -13.67 9.52
N THR A 441 -8.43 -13.86 9.78
CA THR A 441 -9.48 -14.06 8.75
C THR A 441 -10.61 -13.03 8.88
N GLU A 442 -10.55 -12.17 9.89
CA GLU A 442 -11.50 -11.10 10.18
C GLU A 442 -10.76 -9.75 10.22
N ALA A 443 -11.51 -8.67 10.34
CA ALA A 443 -10.93 -7.34 10.54
C ALA A 443 -10.10 -7.30 11.83
N VAL A 444 -8.93 -6.65 11.76
CA VAL A 444 -7.99 -6.52 12.88
C VAL A 444 -7.82 -5.06 13.25
N THR A 445 -7.89 -4.75 14.54
CA THR A 445 -7.50 -3.43 15.06
C THR A 445 -6.29 -3.60 15.98
N LEU A 446 -5.18 -2.97 15.60
CA LEU A 446 -3.96 -2.87 16.43
C LEU A 446 -3.96 -1.53 17.15
N GLY A 447 -3.97 -1.60 18.50
CA GLY A 447 -3.73 -0.46 19.37
C GLY A 447 -2.25 -0.36 19.75
N ILE A 448 -1.71 0.84 19.72
CA ILE A 448 -0.34 1.17 20.13
C ILE A 448 -0.41 2.32 21.14
N THR A 449 0.30 2.21 22.24
CA THR A 449 0.49 3.30 23.21
C THR A 449 1.98 3.61 23.32
N ILE A 450 2.35 4.89 23.35
CA ILE A 450 3.73 5.35 23.47
C ILE A 450 3.79 6.20 24.74
N GLU A 451 4.51 5.71 25.75
CA GLU A 451 4.71 6.43 27.01
C GLU A 451 6.13 7.02 27.05
N THR A 452 6.21 8.29 27.37
CA THR A 452 7.45 9.07 27.45
C THR A 452 7.51 9.82 28.80
N GLY A 453 8.66 10.38 29.15
CA GLY A 453 8.82 11.20 30.36
C GLY A 453 8.47 10.45 31.65
N ASP A 454 7.68 11.07 32.54
CA ASP A 454 7.32 10.51 33.85
C ASP A 454 6.49 9.22 33.74
N ALA A 455 5.61 9.11 32.74
CA ALA A 455 4.84 7.89 32.52
C ALA A 455 5.75 6.69 32.22
N ALA A 456 6.74 6.88 31.34
CA ALA A 456 7.72 5.85 31.02
C ALA A 456 8.61 5.54 32.24
N SER A 457 9.04 6.55 33.00
CA SER A 457 9.84 6.40 34.21
C SER A 457 9.13 5.57 35.28
N SER A 458 7.83 5.78 35.45
CA SER A 458 7.01 4.98 36.35
C SER A 458 7.02 3.49 35.98
N VAL A 459 6.85 3.17 34.70
CA VAL A 459 6.87 1.79 34.19
C VAL A 459 8.26 1.16 34.34
N THR A 460 9.32 1.90 34.02
CA THR A 460 10.69 1.39 34.02
C THR A 460 11.32 1.34 35.42
N SER A 461 10.63 1.78 36.45
CA SER A 461 11.12 1.75 37.85
C SER A 461 11.51 0.33 38.32
N GLY A 462 10.91 -0.72 37.77
CA GLY A 462 11.26 -2.12 38.04
C GLY A 462 12.67 -2.55 37.60
N VAL A 463 13.35 -1.74 36.78
CA VAL A 463 14.76 -1.95 36.38
C VAL A 463 15.67 -0.85 36.93
N TYR A 464 15.35 -0.36 38.11
CA TYR A 464 16.13 0.70 38.77
C TYR A 464 17.64 0.42 38.75
N GLY A 465 18.42 1.46 38.42
CA GLY A 465 19.89 1.36 38.31
C GLY A 465 20.39 0.81 36.95
N LYS A 466 19.49 0.44 36.04
CA LYS A 466 19.82 0.06 34.65
C LYS A 466 19.48 1.21 33.69
N SER A 467 20.25 1.32 32.62
CA SER A 467 20.04 2.36 31.59
C SER A 467 18.95 1.94 30.62
N VAL A 468 17.90 2.76 30.50
CA VAL A 468 16.78 2.55 29.57
C VAL A 468 17.15 3.13 28.18
N ALA A 469 16.91 2.37 27.13
CA ALA A 469 17.33 2.65 25.76
C ALA A 469 16.16 2.79 24.77
N SER A 470 14.94 3.00 25.23
CA SER A 470 13.76 3.27 24.38
C SER A 470 12.66 3.98 25.16
N ASP A 471 11.60 4.43 24.49
CA ASP A 471 10.32 4.72 25.11
C ASP A 471 9.65 3.41 25.58
N VAL A 472 8.53 3.53 26.29
CA VAL A 472 7.67 2.39 26.65
C VAL A 472 6.55 2.27 25.63
N TYR A 473 6.44 1.10 25.02
CA TYR A 473 5.46 0.79 23.98
C TYR A 473 4.47 -0.24 24.49
N GLY A 474 3.20 0.13 24.56
CA GLY A 474 2.10 -0.77 24.84
C GLY A 474 1.39 -1.20 23.56
N PHE A 475 0.94 -2.44 23.53
CA PHE A 475 0.21 -2.99 22.38
C PHE A 475 -1.06 -3.70 22.85
N ASP A 476 -2.12 -3.57 22.05
CA ASP A 476 -3.35 -4.34 22.17
C ASP A 476 -3.85 -4.76 20.78
N LEU A 477 -4.58 -5.86 20.68
CA LEU A 477 -5.11 -6.39 19.44
C LEU A 477 -6.57 -6.79 19.59
N GLN A 478 -7.37 -6.44 18.60
CA GLN A 478 -8.74 -6.93 18.45
C GLN A 478 -8.90 -7.61 17.10
N VAL A 479 -9.61 -8.73 17.06
CA VAL A 479 -9.99 -9.47 15.86
C VAL A 479 -11.49 -9.61 15.84
N GLY A 480 -12.15 -9.17 14.77
CA GLY A 480 -13.60 -9.11 14.70
C GLY A 480 -14.23 -8.29 15.84
N GLY A 481 -13.52 -7.25 16.33
CA GLY A 481 -13.95 -6.41 17.46
C GLY A 481 -13.77 -7.04 18.83
N LYS A 482 -13.18 -8.23 18.94
CA LYS A 482 -12.91 -8.92 20.21
C LYS A 482 -11.43 -8.84 20.56
N ALA A 483 -11.11 -8.55 21.82
CA ALA A 483 -9.74 -8.53 22.30
C ALA A 483 -9.09 -9.93 22.20
N VAL A 484 -7.85 -9.96 21.73
CA VAL A 484 -7.04 -11.19 21.61
C VAL A 484 -5.74 -10.97 22.36
N GLU A 485 -5.51 -11.79 23.38
CA GLU A 485 -4.34 -11.68 24.25
C GLU A 485 -3.17 -12.57 23.80
N GLN A 486 -3.45 -13.64 23.05
CA GLN A 486 -2.45 -14.62 22.61
C GLN A 486 -2.63 -14.96 21.12
N PHE A 487 -1.53 -15.20 20.41
CA PHE A 487 -1.48 -15.44 18.99
C PHE A 487 -0.88 -16.80 18.64
N ASN A 488 -1.40 -17.45 17.60
CA ASN A 488 -0.87 -18.73 17.12
C ASN A 488 0.45 -18.59 16.35
N LYS A 489 0.68 -17.41 15.75
CA LYS A 489 1.94 -17.04 15.12
C LYS A 489 2.43 -15.72 15.71
N PRO A 490 3.76 -15.50 15.79
CA PRO A 490 4.28 -14.32 16.45
C PRO A 490 4.07 -13.06 15.60
N ILE A 491 3.73 -11.97 16.28
CA ILE A 491 3.80 -10.61 15.73
C ILE A 491 5.23 -10.10 15.97
N LYS A 492 5.90 -9.65 14.90
CA LYS A 492 7.27 -9.15 14.98
C LYS A 492 7.24 -7.65 15.35
N LEU A 493 7.79 -7.31 16.49
CA LEU A 493 7.97 -5.93 16.95
C LEU A 493 9.36 -5.43 16.58
N ARG A 494 9.46 -4.20 16.10
CA ARG A 494 10.70 -3.50 15.80
C ARG A 494 10.68 -2.17 16.56
N LEU A 495 11.35 -2.15 17.72
CA LEU A 495 11.35 -1.04 18.68
C LEU A 495 12.57 -0.14 18.46
N PRO A 496 12.37 1.19 18.25
CA PRO A 496 13.48 2.11 18.06
C PRO A 496 14.29 2.31 19.36
N LEU A 497 15.60 2.33 19.20
CA LEU A 497 16.55 2.56 20.28
C LEU A 497 16.84 4.05 20.43
N LYS A 498 16.99 4.49 21.67
CA LYS A 498 17.29 5.88 22.04
C LYS A 498 18.35 5.92 23.13
N ASN A 499 19.02 7.07 23.30
CA ASN A 499 19.95 7.33 24.38
C ASN A 499 21.11 6.30 24.47
N LEU A 500 21.68 5.93 23.35
CA LEU A 500 22.67 4.84 23.23
C LEU A 500 24.09 5.23 23.69
N THR A 501 24.32 6.48 24.05
CA THR A 501 25.65 6.96 24.45
C THR A 501 26.15 6.22 25.69
N GLY A 502 27.28 5.53 25.56
CA GLY A 502 27.90 4.77 26.67
C GLY A 502 27.27 3.40 26.96
N LEU A 503 26.26 2.99 26.16
CA LEU A 503 25.63 1.69 26.27
C LEU A 503 26.29 0.64 25.37
N ASP A 504 26.33 -0.58 25.85
CA ASP A 504 26.75 -1.75 25.08
C ASP A 504 25.55 -2.34 24.34
N LYS A 505 25.47 -2.15 23.03
CA LYS A 505 24.33 -2.59 22.21
C LYS A 505 24.06 -4.10 22.30
N GLU A 506 25.09 -4.95 22.48
CA GLU A 506 24.88 -6.40 22.62
C GLU A 506 24.20 -6.79 23.93
N LEU A 507 24.31 -5.94 24.98
CA LEU A 507 23.67 -6.16 26.27
C LEU A 507 22.26 -5.56 26.37
N LEU A 508 21.79 -4.88 25.31
CA LEU A 508 20.42 -4.39 25.26
C LEU A 508 19.44 -5.55 25.15
N THR A 509 18.37 -5.46 25.89
CA THR A 509 17.30 -6.46 25.93
C THR A 509 15.96 -5.79 26.07
N THR A 510 14.90 -6.43 25.61
CA THR A 510 13.53 -5.98 25.84
C THR A 510 13.06 -6.41 27.23
N GLY A 511 12.49 -5.47 27.98
CA GLY A 511 11.73 -5.71 29.18
C GLY A 511 10.23 -5.76 28.87
N ARG A 512 9.54 -6.78 29.38
CA ARG A 512 8.08 -6.90 29.36
C ARG A 512 7.53 -6.60 30.74
N VAL A 513 6.48 -5.81 30.81
CA VAL A 513 5.73 -5.56 32.03
C VAL A 513 4.73 -6.70 32.24
N GLU A 514 4.89 -7.46 33.28
CA GLU A 514 3.97 -8.55 33.63
C GLU A 514 2.72 -8.02 34.36
N ALA A 515 1.70 -8.85 34.48
CA ALA A 515 0.43 -8.47 35.12
C ALA A 515 0.58 -8.04 36.59
N ASP A 516 1.61 -8.55 37.29
CA ASP A 516 1.95 -8.15 38.67
C ASP A 516 2.88 -6.91 38.74
N GLY A 517 3.15 -6.27 37.60
CA GLY A 517 4.01 -5.09 37.49
C GLY A 517 5.52 -5.39 37.47
N LYS A 518 5.93 -6.66 37.61
CA LYS A 518 7.34 -7.03 37.46
C LYS A 518 7.81 -6.93 36.01
N ILE A 519 9.12 -6.77 35.85
CA ILE A 519 9.75 -6.75 34.52
C ILE A 519 10.44 -8.09 34.27
N SER A 520 10.02 -8.76 33.21
CA SER A 520 10.70 -9.94 32.69
C SER A 520 11.60 -9.57 31.52
N THR A 521 12.76 -10.22 31.42
CA THR A 521 13.71 -10.03 30.32
C THR A 521 13.31 -10.91 29.14
N GLN A 522 13.20 -10.31 27.95
CA GLN A 522 12.63 -10.96 26.78
C GLN A 522 13.63 -11.18 25.64
N GLY A 523 14.84 -10.68 25.73
CA GLY A 523 15.85 -10.81 24.68
C GLY A 523 15.69 -9.77 23.56
N GLY A 524 15.57 -10.24 22.35
CA GLY A 524 15.53 -9.44 21.12
C GLY A 524 16.88 -9.33 20.39
N THR A 525 16.83 -9.18 19.07
CA THR A 525 17.99 -9.07 18.19
C THR A 525 18.22 -7.62 17.78
N ILE A 526 19.46 -7.14 17.86
CA ILE A 526 19.80 -5.78 17.42
C ILE A 526 19.89 -5.74 15.89
N ASP A 527 19.17 -4.80 15.29
CA ASP A 527 19.19 -4.48 13.87
C ASP A 527 19.34 -2.97 13.67
N GLY A 528 20.59 -2.52 13.48
CA GLY A 528 20.92 -1.09 13.40
C GLY A 528 20.60 -0.34 14.69
N ASP A 529 19.65 0.59 14.58
CA ASP A 529 19.15 1.40 15.71
C ASP A 529 17.79 0.89 16.25
N PHE A 530 17.57 -0.41 16.11
CA PHE A 530 16.37 -1.09 16.58
C PHE A 530 16.69 -2.37 17.33
N ILE A 531 15.75 -2.79 18.19
CA ILE A 531 15.66 -4.15 18.66
C ILE A 531 14.44 -4.81 18.04
N VAL A 532 14.63 -6.01 17.51
CA VAL A 532 13.59 -6.79 16.81
C VAL A 532 13.29 -8.05 17.60
N GLU A 533 12.01 -8.32 17.82
CA GLU A 533 11.58 -9.52 18.54
C GLU A 533 10.20 -10.01 18.10
N PRO A 534 9.98 -11.34 18.02
CA PRO A 534 8.67 -11.94 17.84
C PRO A 534 7.93 -12.02 19.19
N ARG A 535 6.61 -11.73 19.18
CA ARG A 535 5.73 -11.83 20.36
C ARG A 535 4.46 -12.63 20.07
N TYR A 536 4.14 -13.55 20.96
CA TYR A 536 2.92 -14.36 20.91
C TYR A 536 1.80 -13.81 21.81
N SER A 537 2.07 -12.74 22.54
CA SER A 537 1.11 -12.01 23.36
C SER A 537 1.55 -10.57 23.50
N PHE A 538 0.60 -9.67 23.78
CA PHE A 538 0.91 -8.27 23.99
C PHE A 538 0.97 -7.86 25.44
N SER A 539 1.74 -6.82 25.73
CA SER A 539 1.92 -6.14 26.99
C SER A 539 2.53 -4.75 26.74
N LYS A 540 3.17 -4.16 27.74
CA LYS A 540 4.06 -3.02 27.59
C LYS A 540 5.51 -3.51 27.48
N TYR A 541 6.28 -2.92 26.59
CA TYR A 541 7.67 -3.26 26.30
C TYR A 541 8.54 -2.02 26.27
N PHE A 542 9.78 -2.17 26.71
CA PHE A 542 10.83 -1.16 26.58
C PHE A 542 12.20 -1.83 26.50
N VAL A 543 13.23 -1.08 26.10
CA VAL A 543 14.59 -1.61 25.96
C VAL A 543 15.47 -1.05 27.06
N PHE A 544 16.30 -1.91 27.65
CA PHE A 544 17.28 -1.51 28.66
C PHE A 544 18.57 -2.31 28.55
N GLU A 545 19.67 -1.74 29.07
CA GLU A 545 20.94 -2.45 29.16
C GLU A 545 20.95 -3.38 30.39
N ASN A 546 21.11 -4.69 30.14
CA ASN A 546 21.09 -5.71 31.17
C ASN A 546 22.49 -6.28 31.39
N LYS A 547 23.30 -5.59 32.21
CA LYS A 547 24.64 -6.09 32.60
C LYS A 547 24.53 -7.22 33.61
N VAL A 548 24.85 -8.45 33.17
CA VAL A 548 24.91 -9.64 34.03
C VAL A 548 26.36 -10.04 34.23
N THR A 549 26.76 -10.27 35.48
CA THR A 549 28.14 -10.66 35.84
C THR A 549 28.15 -11.98 36.61
N PHE A 550 29.19 -12.76 36.37
CA PHE A 550 29.44 -14.02 37.06
C PHE A 550 30.88 -14.07 37.61
N ASN A 551 31.05 -14.60 38.78
CA ASN A 551 32.37 -14.59 39.49
C ASN A 551 33.24 -15.81 39.13
N ASP A 552 32.69 -16.85 38.52
CA ASP A 552 33.28 -18.15 38.28
C ASP A 552 33.70 -18.42 36.83
N ILE A 553 33.60 -17.42 35.95
CA ILE A 553 33.87 -17.56 34.50
C ILE A 553 35.32 -17.29 34.12
N ALA A 554 36.21 -17.00 35.06
CA ALA A 554 37.62 -16.63 34.80
C ALA A 554 38.38 -17.64 33.89
N LYS A 555 38.14 -18.95 34.09
CA LYS A 555 38.78 -20.01 33.30
C LYS A 555 38.28 -20.09 31.85
N VAL A 556 37.12 -19.53 31.55
CA VAL A 556 36.52 -19.52 30.22
C VAL A 556 36.44 -18.11 29.64
N GLN A 557 36.91 -17.10 30.37
CA GLN A 557 36.80 -15.68 30.03
C GLN A 557 37.29 -15.39 28.60
N ALA A 558 38.42 -15.97 28.20
CA ALA A 558 39.04 -15.69 26.91
C ALA A 558 38.25 -16.17 25.70
N TRP A 559 37.40 -17.19 25.83
CA TRP A 559 36.68 -17.78 24.68
C TRP A 559 35.14 -17.82 24.82
N ALA A 560 34.65 -17.64 26.04
CA ALA A 560 33.18 -17.70 26.30
C ALA A 560 32.67 -16.54 27.19
N GLY A 561 33.56 -15.73 27.78
CA GLY A 561 33.19 -14.69 28.75
C GLY A 561 32.16 -13.71 28.17
N ARG A 562 32.46 -13.15 27.01
CA ARG A 562 31.55 -12.22 26.29
C ARG A 562 30.21 -12.89 25.93
N GLN A 563 30.29 -14.07 25.38
CA GLN A 563 29.12 -14.83 24.93
C GLN A 563 28.20 -15.16 26.08
N ILE A 564 28.74 -15.56 27.24
CA ILE A 564 27.98 -15.80 28.47
C ILE A 564 27.26 -14.52 28.91
N GLN A 565 27.95 -13.37 28.93
CA GLN A 565 27.36 -12.10 29.32
C GLN A 565 26.19 -11.72 28.41
N VAL A 566 26.37 -11.82 27.06
CA VAL A 566 25.33 -11.45 26.12
C VAL A 566 24.12 -12.36 26.21
N VAL A 567 24.33 -13.69 26.24
CA VAL A 567 23.21 -14.64 26.34
C VAL A 567 22.47 -14.51 27.67
N ALA A 568 23.18 -14.20 28.75
CA ALA A 568 22.57 -13.92 30.06
C ALA A 568 21.83 -12.55 30.05
N ALA A 569 22.39 -11.52 29.40
CA ALA A 569 21.74 -10.22 29.24
C ALA A 569 20.40 -10.34 28.51
N LYS A 570 20.30 -11.25 27.52
CA LYS A 570 19.08 -11.56 26.80
C LYS A 570 18.07 -12.42 27.59
N GLY A 571 18.42 -12.84 28.83
CA GLY A 571 17.56 -13.69 29.65
C GLY A 571 17.47 -15.15 29.20
N ALA A 572 18.24 -15.55 28.20
CA ALA A 572 18.16 -16.90 27.64
C ALA A 572 18.86 -17.94 28.52
N ILE A 573 19.89 -17.54 29.26
CA ILE A 573 20.59 -18.42 30.21
C ILE A 573 20.75 -17.71 31.56
N GLU A 574 20.41 -18.40 32.61
CA GLU A 574 20.55 -17.90 33.99
C GLU A 574 21.73 -18.55 34.68
N GLY A 575 22.29 -17.90 35.70
CA GLY A 575 23.20 -18.55 36.65
C GLY A 575 22.53 -19.67 37.43
N LYS A 576 23.31 -20.61 37.93
CA LYS A 576 22.79 -21.63 38.84
C LYS A 576 22.45 -21.08 40.22
N SER A 577 23.09 -19.98 40.60
CA SER A 577 22.79 -19.15 41.76
C SER A 577 23.34 -17.74 41.52
N ALA A 578 23.09 -16.82 42.46
CA ALA A 578 23.58 -15.44 42.34
C ALA A 578 25.10 -15.37 42.09
N GLY A 579 25.52 -14.78 40.98
CA GLY A 579 26.90 -14.64 40.59
C GLY A 579 27.65 -15.92 40.16
N VAL A 580 26.97 -17.09 40.08
CA VAL A 580 27.57 -18.39 39.71
C VAL A 580 26.98 -18.91 38.42
N PHE A 581 27.78 -19.00 37.37
CA PHE A 581 27.39 -19.53 36.06
C PHE A 581 27.59 -21.04 35.94
N ALA A 582 28.59 -21.60 36.57
CA ALA A 582 29.04 -22.99 36.48
C ALA A 582 29.44 -23.40 35.03
N PRO A 583 30.44 -22.72 34.42
CA PRO A 583 30.75 -22.84 33.00
C PRO A 583 31.17 -24.25 32.54
N GLN A 584 31.75 -25.06 33.42
CA GLN A 584 32.22 -26.42 33.11
C GLN A 584 31.15 -27.50 33.34
N ASP A 585 30.06 -27.17 33.99
CA ASP A 585 28.98 -28.14 34.21
C ASP A 585 28.39 -28.62 32.89
N LYS A 586 28.07 -29.90 32.81
CA LYS A 586 27.38 -30.46 31.66
C LYS A 586 25.92 -29.99 31.63
N ILE A 587 25.47 -29.58 30.46
CA ILE A 587 24.09 -29.11 30.27
C ILE A 587 23.19 -30.27 29.88
N THR A 588 21.97 -30.29 30.45
CA THR A 588 20.95 -31.30 30.09
C THR A 588 20.21 -30.92 28.81
N ARG A 589 19.55 -31.89 28.20
CA ARG A 589 18.71 -31.70 27.00
C ARG A 589 17.55 -30.74 27.27
N ALA A 590 16.93 -30.81 28.45
CA ALA A 590 15.85 -29.89 28.83
C ALA A 590 16.35 -28.46 29.06
N GLU A 591 17.50 -28.27 29.72
CA GLU A 591 18.10 -26.95 29.89
C GLU A 591 18.45 -26.32 28.56
N PHE A 592 19.05 -27.10 27.63
CA PHE A 592 19.41 -26.58 26.32
C PHE A 592 18.16 -26.23 25.48
N ALA A 593 17.08 -27.04 25.55
CA ALA A 593 15.83 -26.72 24.90
C ALA A 593 15.23 -25.37 25.39
N LYS A 594 15.19 -25.13 26.73
CA LYS A 594 14.78 -23.84 27.29
C LYS A 594 15.65 -22.71 26.72
N ILE A 595 16.95 -22.83 26.83
CA ILE A 595 17.88 -21.78 26.39
C ILE A 595 17.68 -21.44 24.91
N LEU A 596 17.56 -22.44 24.05
CA LEU A 596 17.38 -22.25 22.61
C LEU A 596 16.05 -21.56 22.28
N ILE A 597 14.95 -22.03 22.87
CA ILE A 597 13.61 -21.48 22.63
C ILE A 597 13.51 -20.06 23.14
N THR A 598 14.03 -19.78 24.36
CA THR A 598 14.05 -18.43 24.93
C THR A 598 15.00 -17.49 24.14
N ALA A 599 16.18 -17.95 23.75
CA ALA A 599 17.13 -17.14 22.99
C ALA A 599 16.56 -16.67 21.64
N LEU A 600 15.79 -17.51 20.97
CA LEU A 600 15.20 -17.23 19.67
C LEU A 600 13.77 -16.62 19.80
N ASN A 601 13.33 -16.30 21.00
CA ASN A 601 11.98 -15.76 21.31
C ASN A 601 10.85 -16.61 20.72
N LEU A 602 10.98 -17.94 20.82
CA LEU A 602 10.00 -18.89 20.32
C LEU A 602 9.04 -19.40 21.41
N ASP A 603 9.19 -18.91 22.66
CA ASP A 603 8.36 -19.30 23.79
C ASP A 603 6.88 -18.90 23.55
N ASN A 604 6.06 -19.93 23.36
CA ASN A 604 4.63 -19.81 23.13
C ASN A 604 3.86 -20.32 24.34
N THR A 605 3.14 -19.42 24.99
CA THR A 605 2.34 -19.76 26.19
C THR A 605 1.15 -20.69 25.90
N LEU A 606 0.78 -20.90 24.63
CA LEU A 606 -0.26 -21.84 24.23
C LEU A 606 0.22 -23.30 24.21
N ALA A 607 1.52 -23.54 24.12
CA ALA A 607 2.09 -24.89 24.13
C ALA A 607 2.15 -25.41 25.55
N THR A 608 1.25 -26.32 25.93
CA THR A 608 1.10 -26.80 27.31
C THR A 608 1.58 -28.23 27.55
N SER A 609 1.73 -29.02 26.52
CA SER A 609 2.12 -30.45 26.67
C SER A 609 2.99 -30.92 25.51
N SER A 610 3.93 -31.81 25.80
CA SER A 610 4.73 -32.51 24.81
C SER A 610 4.18 -33.93 24.55
N LYS A 611 4.55 -34.50 23.39
CA LYS A 611 4.21 -35.88 23.04
C LYS A 611 5.02 -36.94 23.81
N PHE A 612 5.97 -36.52 24.63
CA PHE A 612 6.91 -37.44 25.29
C PHE A 612 6.41 -37.85 26.69
N SER A 613 6.35 -39.16 26.93
CA SER A 613 5.84 -39.70 28.20
C SER A 613 6.71 -39.38 29.42
N ASP A 614 7.99 -39.08 29.21
CA ASP A 614 8.96 -38.70 30.23
C ASP A 614 9.02 -37.15 30.44
N VAL A 615 8.12 -36.40 29.78
CA VAL A 615 7.95 -34.94 29.95
C VAL A 615 6.48 -34.64 30.21
N PRO A 616 5.99 -34.93 31.42
CA PRO A 616 4.61 -34.60 31.80
C PRO A 616 4.39 -33.09 31.79
N SER A 617 3.14 -32.63 31.67
CA SER A 617 2.79 -31.19 31.64
C SER A 617 3.25 -30.41 32.89
N SER A 618 3.45 -31.12 34.03
CA SER A 618 4.01 -30.53 35.25
C SER A 618 5.53 -30.38 35.23
N HIS A 619 6.21 -30.91 34.22
CA HIS A 619 7.67 -30.75 34.09
C HIS A 619 7.99 -29.32 33.71
N TRP A 620 8.94 -28.67 34.39
CA TRP A 620 9.29 -27.26 34.18
C TRP A 620 9.68 -26.90 32.74
N ALA A 621 10.25 -27.86 32.02
CA ALA A 621 10.64 -27.67 30.61
C ALA A 621 9.54 -28.06 29.59
N ALA A 622 8.39 -28.53 30.02
CA ALA A 622 7.33 -29.02 29.13
C ALA A 622 6.90 -27.96 28.09
N PRO A 623 6.68 -26.67 28.43
CA PRO A 623 6.32 -25.66 27.46
C PRO A 623 7.39 -25.47 26.36
N TYR A 624 8.65 -25.39 26.74
CA TYR A 624 9.77 -25.20 25.82
C TYR A 624 9.97 -26.40 24.87
N ILE A 625 9.85 -27.63 25.43
CA ILE A 625 9.97 -28.88 24.65
C ILE A 625 8.78 -28.99 23.70
N ALA A 626 7.56 -28.65 24.12
CA ALA A 626 6.36 -28.65 23.29
C ALA A 626 6.54 -27.73 22.06
N VAL A 627 6.89 -26.45 22.28
CA VAL A 627 7.18 -25.50 21.22
C VAL A 627 8.28 -26.00 20.28
N ALA A 628 9.37 -26.54 20.81
CA ALA A 628 10.47 -27.05 20.02
C ALA A 628 10.09 -28.28 19.17
N VAL A 629 9.14 -29.09 19.63
CA VAL A 629 8.56 -30.22 18.87
C VAL A 629 7.65 -29.72 17.76
N ASP A 630 6.74 -28.80 18.08
CA ASP A 630 5.78 -28.24 17.11
C ASP A 630 6.48 -27.52 15.96
N GLN A 631 7.60 -26.86 16.25
CA GLN A 631 8.46 -26.21 15.26
C GLN A 631 9.43 -27.18 14.53
N GLY A 632 9.38 -28.48 14.81
CA GLY A 632 10.28 -29.47 14.22
C GLY A 632 11.76 -29.36 14.63
N ILE A 633 12.04 -28.55 15.67
CA ILE A 633 13.41 -28.30 16.17
C ILE A 633 13.93 -29.53 16.93
N ILE A 634 13.08 -30.13 17.75
CA ILE A 634 13.44 -31.24 18.62
C ILE A 634 12.76 -32.54 18.16
N ASN A 635 13.58 -33.59 18.08
CA ASN A 635 13.14 -34.97 18.06
C ASN A 635 13.51 -35.64 19.37
N GLY A 636 12.70 -36.63 19.80
CA GLY A 636 13.02 -37.47 20.94
C GLY A 636 14.22 -38.38 20.71
N LYS A 637 14.68 -39.04 21.76
CA LYS A 637 15.56 -40.20 21.67
C LYS A 637 14.83 -41.42 21.07
N SER A 638 13.49 -41.44 21.26
CA SER A 638 12.54 -42.36 20.63
C SER A 638 11.23 -41.61 20.33
N PRO A 639 10.26 -42.18 19.65
CA PRO A 639 8.97 -41.53 19.40
C PRO A 639 8.25 -41.04 20.66
N SER A 640 8.45 -41.68 21.81
CA SER A 640 7.78 -41.39 23.09
C SER A 640 8.70 -40.87 24.19
N THR A 641 10.01 -40.75 23.98
CA THR A 641 11.00 -40.41 25.01
C THR A 641 11.88 -39.25 24.57
N PHE A 642 11.94 -38.21 25.39
CA PHE A 642 12.82 -37.03 25.17
C PHE A 642 14.16 -37.17 25.91
N ALA A 643 14.17 -37.78 27.08
CA ALA A 643 15.27 -37.85 28.05
C ALA A 643 15.70 -36.46 28.57
N PRO A 644 14.81 -35.73 29.30
CA PRO A 644 15.02 -34.33 29.69
C PRO A 644 16.27 -34.13 30.57
N ASN A 645 16.54 -35.07 31.47
CA ASN A 645 17.64 -34.98 32.43
C ASN A 645 18.97 -35.56 31.88
N ALA A 646 18.98 -36.19 30.70
CA ALA A 646 20.22 -36.67 30.07
C ALA A 646 21.05 -35.45 29.60
N THR A 647 22.39 -35.55 29.74
CA THR A 647 23.30 -34.56 29.18
C THR A 647 23.20 -34.54 27.65
N ILE A 648 23.23 -33.36 27.03
CA ILE A 648 23.17 -33.21 25.59
C ILE A 648 24.55 -33.38 24.96
N THR A 649 24.63 -34.13 23.85
CA THR A 649 25.87 -34.23 23.08
C THR A 649 26.03 -33.03 22.15
N ARG A 650 27.28 -32.77 21.73
CA ARG A 650 27.60 -31.67 20.79
C ARG A 650 26.87 -31.86 19.46
N ALA A 651 26.71 -33.11 18.95
CA ALA A 651 25.96 -33.39 17.74
C ALA A 651 24.45 -33.10 17.89
N GLU A 652 23.87 -33.44 19.03
CA GLU A 652 22.47 -33.13 19.32
C GLU A 652 22.23 -31.62 19.43
N MET A 653 23.12 -30.91 20.16
CA MET A 653 23.05 -29.47 20.32
C MET A 653 23.13 -28.74 18.95
N ALA A 654 24.09 -29.12 18.11
CA ALA A 654 24.23 -28.61 16.75
C ALA A 654 22.98 -28.84 15.89
N THR A 655 22.39 -30.04 16.01
CA THR A 655 21.19 -30.42 15.27
C THR A 655 19.97 -29.57 15.67
N MET A 656 19.79 -29.34 16.97
CA MET A 656 18.67 -28.52 17.47
C MET A 656 18.80 -27.07 16.96
N ILE A 657 19.99 -26.48 17.02
CA ILE A 657 20.23 -25.11 16.52
C ILE A 657 20.01 -25.01 14.99
N ALA A 658 20.61 -25.93 14.21
CA ALA A 658 20.44 -25.92 12.76
C ALA A 658 18.98 -26.00 12.35
N ARG A 659 18.20 -26.86 12.99
CA ARG A 659 16.75 -26.97 12.75
C ARG A 659 16.01 -25.71 13.16
N ALA A 660 16.35 -25.12 14.33
CA ALA A 660 15.73 -23.90 14.81
C ALA A 660 15.95 -22.74 13.82
N LEU A 661 17.17 -22.48 13.40
CA LEU A 661 17.49 -21.41 12.46
C LEU A 661 16.86 -21.63 11.08
N LYS A 662 16.87 -22.86 10.58
CA LYS A 662 16.19 -23.17 9.33
C LYS A 662 14.68 -22.97 9.41
N ALA A 663 14.04 -23.42 10.48
CA ALA A 663 12.59 -23.26 10.67
C ALA A 663 12.17 -21.81 10.82
N THR A 664 12.94 -21.00 11.58
CA THR A 664 12.60 -19.61 11.87
C THR A 664 12.92 -18.64 10.73
N GLN A 665 13.86 -18.99 9.85
CA GLN A 665 14.34 -18.11 8.78
C GLN A 665 14.06 -18.67 7.37
N GLY A 666 13.31 -19.78 7.25
CA GLY A 666 12.96 -20.39 5.96
C GLY A 666 14.14 -20.93 5.17
N LEU A 667 15.26 -21.31 5.86
CA LEU A 667 16.49 -21.69 5.21
C LEU A 667 16.48 -23.18 4.79
N LYS A 668 17.14 -23.46 3.66
CA LYS A 668 17.25 -24.82 3.10
C LYS A 668 18.49 -25.55 3.62
N ASP A 669 18.55 -26.86 3.41
CA ASP A 669 19.77 -27.62 3.59
C ASP A 669 20.82 -27.22 2.53
N ILE A 670 22.10 -27.50 2.83
CA ILE A 670 23.19 -27.24 1.90
C ILE A 670 23.35 -28.43 0.93
N ASP A 671 23.77 -28.14 -0.30
CA ASP A 671 23.88 -29.17 -1.36
C ASP A 671 24.97 -30.18 -1.11
N ASN A 672 26.08 -29.78 -0.46
CA ASN A 672 27.23 -30.68 -0.24
C ASN A 672 27.61 -30.75 1.26
N ALA A 673 26.89 -31.61 1.99
CA ALA A 673 27.15 -31.83 3.41
C ALA A 673 28.54 -32.40 3.69
N GLU A 674 29.05 -33.28 2.83
CA GLU A 674 30.37 -33.95 3.02
C GLU A 674 31.50 -32.92 2.89
N ALA A 675 31.42 -32.00 1.94
CA ALA A 675 32.43 -30.94 1.81
C ALA A 675 32.46 -30.03 3.07
N ALA A 676 31.29 -29.69 3.62
CA ALA A 676 31.21 -28.88 4.84
C ALA A 676 31.76 -29.62 6.07
N LEU A 677 31.63 -30.95 6.13
CA LEU A 677 32.14 -31.74 7.24
C LEU A 677 33.64 -32.03 7.12
N SER A 678 34.27 -31.93 5.94
CA SER A 678 35.69 -32.25 5.70
C SER A 678 36.67 -31.42 6.54
N VAL A 679 36.21 -30.31 7.09
CA VAL A 679 36.98 -29.46 8.03
C VAL A 679 37.27 -30.15 9.38
N PHE A 680 36.50 -31.20 9.69
CA PHE A 680 36.67 -31.96 10.95
C PHE A 680 37.36 -33.30 10.72
N LYS A 681 38.50 -33.50 11.37
CA LYS A 681 39.27 -34.76 11.30
C LYS A 681 38.53 -35.99 11.81
N ASP A 682 37.45 -35.79 12.58
CA ASP A 682 36.61 -36.81 13.19
C ASP A 682 35.18 -36.80 12.59
N ALA A 683 35.02 -36.28 11.37
CA ALA A 683 33.75 -36.25 10.66
C ALA A 683 33.08 -37.67 10.50
N ASN A 684 33.91 -38.71 10.43
CA ASN A 684 33.43 -40.08 10.37
C ASN A 684 32.74 -40.58 11.66
N LYS A 685 32.93 -39.88 12.79
CA LYS A 685 32.26 -40.17 14.06
C LYS A 685 30.88 -39.50 14.18
N ILE A 686 30.52 -38.65 13.24
CA ILE A 686 29.21 -38.00 13.20
C ILE A 686 28.19 -39.00 12.71
N GLY A 687 27.23 -39.38 13.57
CA GLY A 687 26.14 -40.30 13.22
C GLY A 687 25.32 -39.80 12.05
N SER A 688 24.83 -40.69 11.21
CA SER A 688 24.12 -40.36 9.96
C SER A 688 22.93 -39.45 10.17
N ALA A 689 22.18 -39.57 11.28
CA ALA A 689 21.04 -38.72 11.64
C ALA A 689 21.40 -37.28 11.93
N PHE A 690 22.68 -36.93 12.19
CA PHE A 690 23.15 -35.60 12.54
C PHE A 690 23.94 -34.93 11.41
N ARG A 691 24.40 -35.69 10.39
CA ARG A 691 25.35 -35.20 9.37
C ARG A 691 24.84 -33.96 8.65
N SER A 692 23.62 -33.95 8.12
CA SER A 692 23.06 -32.79 7.42
C SER A 692 23.01 -31.54 8.31
N SER A 693 22.51 -31.68 9.55
CA SER A 693 22.40 -30.54 10.48
C SER A 693 23.74 -30.03 10.96
N VAL A 694 24.72 -30.94 11.24
CA VAL A 694 26.09 -30.55 11.64
C VAL A 694 26.82 -29.88 10.48
N ALA A 695 26.65 -30.41 9.25
CA ALA A 695 27.21 -29.83 8.04
C ALA A 695 26.69 -28.41 7.80
N TRP A 696 25.36 -28.23 7.92
CA TRP A 696 24.74 -26.91 7.80
C TRP A 696 25.28 -25.94 8.85
N ALA A 697 25.35 -26.35 10.13
CA ALA A 697 25.85 -25.52 11.22
C ALA A 697 27.34 -25.19 11.08
N ALA A 698 28.15 -26.07 10.48
CA ALA A 698 29.54 -25.81 10.16
C ALA A 698 29.70 -24.83 9.00
N ALA A 699 28.94 -25.01 7.92
CA ALA A 699 28.94 -24.10 6.77
C ALA A 699 28.44 -22.68 7.13
N SER A 700 27.63 -22.59 8.18
CA SER A 700 27.07 -21.33 8.72
C SER A 700 27.91 -20.72 9.85
N ASP A 701 29.12 -21.18 10.11
CA ASP A 701 30.02 -20.75 11.19
C ASP A 701 29.42 -20.82 12.62
N ILE A 702 28.28 -21.51 12.77
CA ILE A 702 27.68 -21.77 14.08
C ILE A 702 28.57 -22.70 14.90
N ILE A 703 29.16 -23.70 14.22
CA ILE A 703 30.08 -24.67 14.79
C ILE A 703 31.43 -24.57 14.11
N ILE A 704 32.49 -24.38 14.92
CA ILE A 704 33.86 -24.27 14.41
C ILE A 704 34.73 -25.49 14.81
N GLY A 705 34.33 -26.23 15.84
CA GLY A 705 35.11 -27.31 16.41
C GLY A 705 36.28 -26.81 17.27
N SER A 706 37.14 -27.73 17.68
CA SER A 706 38.35 -27.43 18.45
C SER A 706 39.51 -28.31 17.96
N ASN A 707 40.66 -27.72 17.66
CA ASN A 707 41.86 -28.40 17.12
C ASN A 707 41.57 -29.27 15.87
N GLY A 708 40.63 -28.80 15.02
CA GLY A 708 40.17 -29.50 13.81
C GLY A 708 39.32 -30.72 14.09
N LYS A 709 38.71 -30.84 15.27
CA LYS A 709 37.75 -31.92 15.63
C LYS A 709 36.42 -31.32 16.07
N PHE A 710 35.34 -31.98 15.76
CA PHE A 710 33.98 -31.61 16.18
C PHE A 710 33.61 -32.27 17.53
N LEU A 711 34.07 -33.45 17.81
CA LEU A 711 33.79 -34.26 19.02
C LEU A 711 32.28 -34.50 19.19
N PRO A 712 31.61 -35.19 18.23
CA PRO A 712 30.17 -35.28 18.14
C PRO A 712 29.49 -35.91 19.35
N ASN A 713 30.15 -36.86 20.01
CA ASN A 713 29.61 -37.67 21.12
C ASN A 713 29.95 -37.09 22.49
N ASP A 714 30.77 -36.03 22.56
CA ASP A 714 31.11 -35.43 23.84
C ASP A 714 29.91 -34.63 24.39
N ASN A 715 29.72 -34.70 25.68
CA ASN A 715 28.69 -33.92 26.37
C ASN A 715 29.07 -32.43 26.42
N ALA A 716 28.17 -31.58 25.99
CA ALA A 716 28.38 -30.14 25.97
C ALA A 716 28.38 -29.53 27.38
N THR A 717 29.19 -28.50 27.58
CA THR A 717 29.20 -27.70 28.80
C THR A 717 28.27 -26.49 28.67
N ARG A 718 27.92 -25.87 29.80
CA ARG A 718 27.12 -24.65 29.83
C ARG A 718 27.82 -23.49 29.10
N ALA A 719 29.16 -23.38 29.19
CA ALA A 719 29.93 -22.38 28.43
C ALA A 719 29.86 -22.62 26.92
N GLU A 720 29.98 -23.88 26.47
CA GLU A 720 29.84 -24.23 25.03
C GLU A 720 28.42 -23.95 24.52
N ALA A 721 27.38 -24.21 25.34
CA ALA A 721 26.02 -23.86 25.01
C ALA A 721 25.83 -22.34 24.84
N ALA A 722 26.39 -21.52 25.75
CA ALA A 722 26.33 -20.08 25.62
C ALA A 722 26.99 -19.56 24.34
N VAL A 723 28.18 -20.11 23.97
CA VAL A 723 28.89 -19.73 22.75
C VAL A 723 28.09 -20.06 21.49
N ILE A 724 27.49 -21.24 21.41
CA ILE A 724 26.76 -21.66 20.21
C ILE A 724 25.41 -20.88 20.09
N ILE A 725 24.75 -20.58 21.20
CA ILE A 725 23.56 -19.73 21.25
C ILE A 725 23.90 -18.30 20.85
N TYR A 726 25.01 -17.71 21.34
CA TYR A 726 25.47 -16.40 20.91
C TYR A 726 25.67 -16.33 19.39
N ARG A 727 26.30 -17.35 18.79
CA ARG A 727 26.46 -17.39 17.33
C ARG A 727 25.15 -17.51 16.61
N ALA A 728 24.20 -18.28 17.13
CA ALA A 728 22.87 -18.42 16.58
C ALA A 728 22.09 -17.07 16.61
N LEU A 729 22.20 -16.30 17.71
CA LEU A 729 21.59 -14.97 17.84
C LEU A 729 22.14 -13.96 16.85
N ASN A 730 23.42 -14.08 16.49
CA ASN A 730 24.12 -13.17 15.56
C ASN A 730 24.19 -13.72 14.14
N PHE A 731 23.57 -14.87 13.86
CA PHE A 731 23.55 -15.46 12.53
C PHE A 731 22.73 -14.61 11.56
N LYS A 732 23.35 -14.23 10.44
CA LYS A 732 22.68 -13.57 9.33
C LYS A 732 22.84 -14.47 8.09
N PRO A 733 21.74 -14.86 7.43
CA PRO A 733 21.84 -15.59 6.17
C PRO A 733 22.72 -14.83 5.19
N GLN A 734 23.72 -15.47 4.63
CA GLN A 734 24.45 -14.86 3.52
C GLN A 734 23.54 -14.91 2.29
N ALA A 735 23.47 -13.81 1.55
CA ALA A 735 22.84 -13.83 0.24
C ALA A 735 23.51 -14.94 -0.61
N PRO A 736 22.74 -15.68 -1.43
CA PRO A 736 23.36 -16.64 -2.34
C PRO A 736 24.47 -15.93 -3.11
N LYS A 737 25.68 -16.45 -3.07
CA LYS A 737 26.74 -15.96 -3.94
C LYS A 737 26.27 -16.19 -5.36
N ALA A 738 26.06 -15.07 -6.11
CA ALA A 738 25.66 -15.09 -7.50
C ALA A 738 26.64 -15.87 -8.35
#